data_4159307d37f1de215f4ae51f2680a3dd
#
_entry.id   4159307d37f1de215f4ae51f2680a3dd
#
_cell.length_a   1.000
_cell.length_b   1.000
_cell.length_c   1.000
_cell.angle_alpha   90.00
_cell.angle_beta   90.00
_cell.angle_gamma   90.00
#
_symmetry.space_group_name_H-M   'P 1'
#
loop_
_entity.id
_entity.type
_entity.pdbx_description
1 polymer ?
#
loop_
_entity_poly.entity_id
_entity_poly.type
_entity_poly.pdbx_seq_one_letter_code
_entity_poly.pdbx_strand_id
1 'polypeptide(L)'
;MKKTKCAILHLLVVVLFLFVGCTEVTTIDLSGTWQFSLDRQGKMGPDSQMTETIQLPGTTDTNQKGDTLEWKGETTHLSRPYSYKGRAWYRRTVDIPKGWKDKQVYLKLERTRPTEIYVDGKFVGSSNNISTPQLFSLGEYLTPGEHELSIMVDNGSGVPWQVYDSSHAYTENTQTNWNGIIGEISLSILQEEYPDVRVHPAFNDFHIDGQHFYANGHKIFLRGRHDACVWPLTGHVAMDIDSWRKYFQVCENYGLNHVRFHSWCPPEAAFAAADEYGIFLQPELPFWGDFNDKDTVLMDFLLKEGENIIRTYGHHPSFRMFALGNELWGNISKMAEFIDHFRSMAPDKIYTFGSNYYLGYEGVKPGMDFFVTCRVGGEGWGNYNTHTRGSFSFADVADGGMINHFYPNTEMNFTEGCSLAQVPIISHETAQFQTYPDYDEIKKYTGALYPYNMEIFRDRLEKAGMADLAKDFHRASGLWSLQLYKQDIEMDLRTPNMAGFQLLDLQDYPGQGSAYVGILDAFLDSKGLCTEEEWRGWCAPVVPLLIVDKFCFANDETLQAKVQVANYGEESLNGKTLHWTLGNAKGSMVIESDEFGLIDVGSIEMSLDYFEQPVQLELSLVVEGASNNNKYNLWVYPAKNNLDELKKETLIATEFTNDVAKRLEDGESVLLMPGESEQTVGGLFQTDYWNYRMFKTISEKNGRHVSPGTLGILADPQHPLFNSFPTDMHTNWQWFPVVKASHPFKLDNTAPEYRPVVQVIDNIERNHKLGLVFEFSVGKGKLLVVMSDLEKASEYPEGRQFYLSLLKYMKSSDFEPKTHISAEDFRILLETKVVEGKIGQLDNISPY
;
A
#
# COMPACT_ATOMS: atom_id res chain seq x y z
N MET A 1 -74.33 25.02 28.40
CA MET A 1 -73.38 24.87 27.32
C MET A 1 -72.03 24.33 27.78
N LYS A 2 -71.83 23.54 28.81
CA LYS A 2 -70.56 23.00 29.31
C LYS A 2 -70.56 21.48 29.48
N LYS A 3 -71.57 20.75 29.04
CA LYS A 3 -71.59 19.28 29.09
C LYS A 3 -71.49 18.58 27.73
N THR A 4 -71.54 19.30 26.59
CA THR A 4 -71.53 18.74 25.28
C THR A 4 -70.08 18.72 24.64
N LYS A 5 -69.09 19.43 25.23
CA LYS A 5 -67.73 19.46 24.78
C LYS A 5 -66.87 18.27 25.27
N CYS A 6 -67.34 17.59 26.33
CA CYS A 6 -66.55 16.47 26.90
C CYS A 6 -66.85 15.14 26.21
N ALA A 7 -68.00 14.97 25.58
CA ALA A 7 -68.38 13.72 24.89
C ALA A 7 -67.73 13.61 23.48
N ILE A 8 -67.46 14.76 22.83
CA ILE A 8 -66.81 14.77 21.51
C ILE A 8 -65.29 14.55 21.65
N LEU A 9 -64.68 14.96 22.78
CA LEU A 9 -63.24 14.73 22.97
C LEU A 9 -62.92 13.28 23.35
N HIS A 10 -63.84 12.54 24.00
CA HIS A 10 -63.69 11.11 24.27
C HIS A 10 -63.95 10.25 23.03
N LEU A 11 -64.75 10.67 22.09
CA LEU A 11 -64.97 9.95 20.84
C LEU A 11 -63.84 10.13 19.83
N LEU A 12 -63.14 11.29 19.87
CA LEU A 12 -61.94 11.52 19.02
C LEU A 12 -60.69 10.81 19.56
N VAL A 13 -60.57 10.57 20.88
CA VAL A 13 -59.47 9.81 21.48
C VAL A 13 -59.64 8.29 21.25
N VAL A 14 -60.87 7.79 21.21
CA VAL A 14 -61.16 6.35 20.95
C VAL A 14 -61.01 6.03 19.46
N VAL A 15 -61.25 6.99 18.55
CA VAL A 15 -61.04 6.80 17.10
C VAL A 15 -59.55 6.92 16.72
N LEU A 16 -58.71 7.65 17.52
CA LEU A 16 -57.25 7.72 17.25
C LEU A 16 -56.51 6.47 17.74
N PHE A 17 -57.10 5.62 18.58
CA PHE A 17 -56.49 4.35 19.02
C PHE A 17 -56.82 3.12 18.14
N LEU A 18 -57.66 3.29 17.08
CA LEU A 18 -58.02 2.21 16.17
C LEU A 18 -57.32 2.25 14.80
N PHE A 19 -56.35 3.17 14.63
CA PHE A 19 -55.44 3.17 13.45
C PHE A 19 -53.97 2.99 13.88
N VAL A 20 -53.68 2.10 14.84
CA VAL A 20 -52.40 1.39 14.84
C VAL A 20 -52.59 0.28 13.79
N GLY A 21 -52.34 0.63 12.53
CA GLY A 21 -52.24 -0.35 11.47
C GLY A 21 -51.19 -1.38 11.91
N CYS A 22 -51.55 -2.65 11.99
CA CYS A 22 -50.58 -3.73 11.98
C CYS A 22 -49.75 -3.52 10.71
N THR A 23 -48.57 -2.93 10.83
CA THR A 23 -47.59 -3.01 9.75
C THR A 23 -47.29 -4.47 9.60
N GLU A 24 -47.62 -5.01 8.41
CA GLU A 24 -47.33 -6.39 8.08
C GLU A 24 -45.83 -6.61 8.24
N VAL A 25 -45.41 -7.60 9.02
CA VAL A 25 -44.00 -7.98 9.12
C VAL A 25 -43.62 -8.52 7.75
N THR A 26 -42.72 -7.83 7.07
CA THR A 26 -42.25 -8.20 5.73
C THR A 26 -40.88 -8.87 5.75
N THR A 27 -40.13 -8.68 6.85
CA THR A 27 -38.78 -9.21 7.03
C THR A 27 -38.59 -9.72 8.46
N ILE A 28 -37.90 -10.85 8.62
CA ILE A 28 -37.48 -11.43 9.88
C ILE A 28 -35.97 -11.41 9.92
N ASP A 29 -35.39 -10.67 10.86
CA ASP A 29 -33.98 -10.69 11.16
C ASP A 29 -33.58 -12.00 11.82
N LEU A 30 -32.57 -12.68 11.28
CA LEU A 30 -32.05 -13.92 11.78
C LEU A 30 -30.72 -13.75 12.52
N SER A 31 -30.31 -12.52 12.85
CA SER A 31 -29.14 -12.26 13.69
C SER A 31 -29.31 -12.84 15.10
N GLY A 32 -28.19 -13.11 15.77
CA GLY A 32 -28.14 -13.59 17.16
C GLY A 32 -27.56 -15.00 17.29
N THR A 33 -27.99 -15.73 18.31
CA THR A 33 -27.44 -17.06 18.65
C THR A 33 -28.00 -18.16 17.77
N TRP A 34 -27.11 -18.94 17.17
CA TRP A 34 -27.40 -20.15 16.40
C TRP A 34 -26.79 -21.37 17.09
N GLN A 35 -27.42 -22.53 16.98
CA GLN A 35 -26.79 -23.82 17.27
C GLN A 35 -25.70 -24.07 16.21
N PHE A 36 -24.57 -24.66 16.61
CA PHE A 36 -23.37 -24.75 15.77
C PHE A 36 -22.62 -26.05 15.98
N SER A 37 -21.98 -26.52 14.91
CA SER A 37 -20.99 -27.61 15.00
C SER A 37 -20.02 -27.60 13.83
N LEU A 38 -18.75 -27.83 14.10
CA LEU A 38 -17.72 -28.09 13.09
C LEU A 38 -17.84 -29.53 12.57
N ASP A 39 -17.96 -29.73 11.27
CA ASP A 39 -17.98 -31.05 10.65
C ASP A 39 -16.58 -31.50 10.23
N ARG A 40 -15.73 -31.81 11.20
CA ARG A 40 -14.32 -32.18 10.97
C ARG A 40 -14.15 -33.45 10.14
N GLN A 41 -15.16 -34.31 10.05
CA GLN A 41 -15.12 -35.57 9.31
C GLN A 41 -15.89 -35.55 8.00
N GLY A 42 -16.64 -34.48 7.68
CA GLY A 42 -17.49 -34.38 6.52
C GLY A 42 -18.67 -35.39 6.56
N LYS A 43 -19.16 -35.75 7.75
CA LYS A 43 -20.19 -36.77 7.95
C LYS A 43 -21.49 -36.24 8.55
N MET A 44 -21.51 -34.96 8.96
CA MET A 44 -22.72 -34.36 9.53
C MET A 44 -23.74 -34.07 8.43
N GLY A 45 -25.02 -34.09 8.81
CA GLY A 45 -26.16 -33.69 8.00
C GLY A 45 -27.06 -32.73 8.76
N PRO A 46 -28.18 -32.30 8.11
CA PRO A 46 -29.07 -31.31 8.70
C PRO A 46 -29.69 -31.75 10.05
N ASP A 47 -29.84 -33.04 10.32
CA ASP A 47 -30.40 -33.58 11.56
C ASP A 47 -29.34 -33.96 12.59
N SER A 48 -28.07 -33.74 12.32
CA SER A 48 -26.99 -34.09 13.26
C SER A 48 -27.08 -33.26 14.53
N GLN A 49 -26.65 -33.84 15.65
CA GLN A 49 -26.63 -33.12 16.93
C GLN A 49 -25.62 -31.96 16.86
N MET A 50 -26.08 -30.73 17.18
CA MET A 50 -25.21 -29.59 17.36
C MET A 50 -24.57 -29.61 18.75
N THR A 51 -23.28 -29.30 18.83
CA THR A 51 -22.48 -29.39 20.06
C THR A 51 -22.22 -28.05 20.74
N GLU A 52 -22.40 -26.95 20.00
CA GLU A 52 -22.04 -25.62 20.44
C GLU A 52 -23.06 -24.56 20.00
N THR A 53 -22.77 -23.30 20.29
CA THR A 53 -23.47 -22.15 19.77
C THR A 53 -22.49 -21.15 19.18
N ILE A 54 -22.98 -20.32 18.26
CA ILE A 54 -22.24 -19.25 17.60
C ILE A 54 -23.11 -18.01 17.45
N GLN A 55 -22.51 -16.82 17.45
CA GLN A 55 -23.19 -15.57 17.15
C GLN A 55 -23.08 -15.26 15.66
N LEU A 56 -24.17 -14.98 15.01
CA LEU A 56 -24.25 -14.50 13.64
C LEU A 56 -25.00 -13.15 13.58
N PRO A 57 -24.61 -12.25 12.67
CA PRO A 57 -23.49 -12.35 11.73
C PRO A 57 -22.14 -12.52 12.44
N GLY A 58 -21.24 -13.27 11.82
CA GLY A 58 -19.89 -13.51 12.33
C GLY A 58 -19.24 -14.74 11.72
N THR A 59 -18.02 -14.99 12.11
CA THR A 59 -17.19 -16.09 11.62
C THR A 59 -16.76 -17.00 12.77
N THR A 60 -16.21 -18.15 12.43
CA THR A 60 -15.54 -19.03 13.39
C THR A 60 -14.46 -18.27 14.18
N ASP A 61 -13.69 -17.42 13.50
CA ASP A 61 -12.60 -16.64 14.09
C ASP A 61 -13.11 -15.63 15.12
N THR A 62 -14.12 -14.82 14.76
CA THR A 62 -14.72 -13.81 15.66
C THR A 62 -15.44 -14.44 16.85
N ASN A 63 -15.83 -15.70 16.73
CA ASN A 63 -16.48 -16.48 17.80
C ASN A 63 -15.48 -17.43 18.54
N GLN A 64 -14.19 -17.34 18.26
CA GLN A 64 -13.15 -18.18 18.87
C GLN A 64 -13.42 -19.69 18.72
N LYS A 65 -13.84 -20.09 17.51
CA LYS A 65 -14.12 -21.47 17.14
C LYS A 65 -13.05 -22.00 16.20
N GLY A 66 -12.80 -23.30 16.26
CA GLY A 66 -11.79 -23.95 15.43
C GLY A 66 -10.60 -24.45 16.23
N ASP A 67 -9.50 -24.65 15.54
CA ASP A 67 -8.23 -25.09 16.14
C ASP A 67 -7.42 -23.87 16.57
N THR A 68 -6.83 -23.92 17.74
CA THR A 68 -5.82 -22.96 18.19
C THR A 68 -4.53 -23.22 17.43
N LEU A 69 -3.99 -22.19 16.81
CA LEU A 69 -2.77 -22.31 16.01
C LEU A 69 -1.55 -21.79 16.77
N GLU A 70 -0.44 -22.52 16.65
CA GLU A 70 0.88 -22.06 17.07
C GLU A 70 1.63 -21.56 15.83
N TRP A 71 1.69 -20.25 15.65
CA TRP A 71 2.33 -19.58 14.50
C TRP A 71 3.84 -19.38 14.67
N LYS A 72 4.55 -20.38 15.19
CA LYS A 72 5.98 -20.29 15.45
C LYS A 72 6.77 -20.10 14.16
N GLY A 73 7.39 -18.92 14.01
CA GLY A 73 8.27 -18.59 12.89
C GLY A 73 7.57 -18.12 11.63
N GLU A 74 6.25 -17.98 11.62
CA GLU A 74 5.53 -17.43 10.47
C GLU A 74 5.66 -15.92 10.42
N THR A 75 6.19 -15.41 9.28
CA THR A 75 6.39 -13.97 9.04
C THR A 75 5.80 -13.50 7.73
N THR A 76 5.17 -14.38 6.95
CA THR A 76 4.81 -14.10 5.56
C THR A 76 3.35 -13.72 5.35
N HIS A 77 2.50 -13.87 6.35
CA HIS A 77 1.11 -13.45 6.31
C HIS A 77 0.55 -13.18 7.72
N LEU A 78 -0.59 -12.51 7.77
CA LEU A 78 -1.31 -12.29 9.03
C LEU A 78 -1.74 -13.62 9.63
N SER A 79 -1.66 -13.69 10.94
CA SER A 79 -2.03 -14.85 11.71
C SER A 79 -3.31 -14.62 12.47
N ARG A 80 -3.93 -15.69 12.94
CA ARG A 80 -5.14 -15.68 13.76
C ARG A 80 -5.05 -16.74 14.85
N PRO A 81 -5.56 -16.48 16.08
CA PRO A 81 -5.51 -17.46 17.17
C PRO A 81 -6.34 -18.71 16.89
N TYR A 82 -7.42 -18.58 16.16
CA TYR A 82 -8.34 -19.68 15.82
C TYR A 82 -8.43 -19.83 14.31
N SER A 83 -8.48 -21.08 13.82
CA SER A 83 -8.63 -21.38 12.42
C SER A 83 -9.49 -22.61 12.21
N TYR A 84 -10.33 -22.57 11.18
CA TYR A 84 -11.07 -23.73 10.73
C TYR A 84 -11.22 -23.73 9.23
N LYS A 85 -10.95 -24.88 8.60
CA LYS A 85 -11.13 -25.11 7.18
C LYS A 85 -11.96 -26.37 6.97
N GLY A 86 -13.11 -26.23 6.33
CA GLY A 86 -14.05 -27.32 6.06
C GLY A 86 -15.50 -26.94 6.30
N ARG A 87 -16.34 -27.93 6.44
CA ARG A 87 -17.78 -27.75 6.63
C ARG A 87 -18.12 -27.41 8.06
N ALA A 88 -19.01 -26.42 8.24
CA ALA A 88 -19.60 -26.07 9.53
C ALA A 88 -21.13 -26.01 9.37
N TRP A 89 -21.85 -26.44 10.38
CA TRP A 89 -23.30 -26.46 10.41
C TRP A 89 -23.85 -25.44 11.39
N TYR A 90 -24.83 -24.69 10.93
CA TYR A 90 -25.55 -23.62 11.64
C TYR A 90 -27.03 -23.95 11.63
N ARG A 91 -27.69 -23.93 12.79
CA ARG A 91 -29.10 -24.28 12.90
C ARG A 91 -29.86 -23.33 13.80
N ARG A 92 -31.08 -22.96 13.36
CA ARG A 92 -31.99 -22.11 14.12
C ARG A 92 -33.46 -22.49 13.86
N THR A 93 -34.27 -22.45 14.91
CA THR A 93 -35.73 -22.50 14.77
C THR A 93 -36.22 -21.09 14.38
N VAL A 94 -37.10 -21.03 13.38
CA VAL A 94 -37.72 -19.82 12.87
C VAL A 94 -39.24 -19.95 12.94
N ASP A 95 -39.94 -18.90 13.37
CA ASP A 95 -41.40 -18.87 13.42
C ASP A 95 -41.94 -18.00 12.27
N ILE A 96 -42.62 -18.65 11.32
CA ILE A 96 -43.14 -17.98 10.12
C ILE A 96 -44.52 -17.39 10.40
N PRO A 97 -44.72 -16.07 10.21
CA PRO A 97 -45.96 -15.39 10.49
C PRO A 97 -47.14 -15.93 9.66
N LYS A 98 -48.33 -15.96 10.25
CA LYS A 98 -49.58 -16.36 9.55
C LYS A 98 -49.87 -15.51 8.30
N GLY A 99 -49.46 -14.24 8.30
CA GLY A 99 -49.58 -13.33 7.18
C GLY A 99 -48.71 -13.70 5.97
N TRP A 100 -47.74 -14.61 6.14
CA TRP A 100 -46.86 -15.07 5.05
C TRP A 100 -47.42 -16.31 4.32
N LYS A 101 -48.61 -16.78 4.70
CA LYS A 101 -49.24 -17.89 4.04
C LYS A 101 -49.39 -17.63 2.52
N ASP A 102 -48.94 -18.58 1.72
CA ASP A 102 -48.96 -18.56 0.25
C ASP A 102 -48.09 -17.44 -0.38
N LYS A 103 -47.21 -16.80 0.41
CA LYS A 103 -46.24 -15.83 -0.11
C LYS A 103 -44.89 -16.50 -0.44
N GLN A 104 -44.19 -15.93 -1.42
CA GLN A 104 -42.82 -16.31 -1.72
C GLN A 104 -41.94 -15.79 -0.59
N VAL A 105 -41.17 -16.65 0.05
CA VAL A 105 -40.21 -16.31 1.12
C VAL A 105 -38.81 -16.49 0.59
N TYR A 106 -37.97 -15.51 0.82
CA TYR A 106 -36.55 -15.52 0.44
C TYR A 106 -35.67 -15.52 1.68
N LEU A 107 -34.65 -16.38 1.70
CA LEU A 107 -33.53 -16.30 2.63
C LEU A 107 -32.41 -15.52 1.97
N LYS A 108 -31.93 -14.48 2.65
CA LYS A 108 -30.75 -13.71 2.28
C LYS A 108 -29.61 -14.03 3.24
N LEU A 109 -28.45 -14.38 2.68
CA LEU A 109 -27.15 -14.42 3.34
C LEU A 109 -26.26 -13.38 2.64
N GLU A 110 -26.01 -12.25 3.26
CA GLU A 110 -25.39 -11.11 2.58
C GLU A 110 -24.00 -11.43 2.08
N ARG A 111 -23.16 -12.08 2.91
CA ARG A 111 -21.84 -12.56 2.48
C ARG A 111 -21.48 -13.85 3.24
N THR A 112 -21.07 -14.87 2.50
CA THR A 112 -20.64 -16.14 3.07
C THR A 112 -19.72 -16.91 2.12
N ARG A 113 -19.38 -18.14 2.45
CA ARG A 113 -18.66 -19.11 1.63
C ARG A 113 -19.67 -20.04 0.94
N PRO A 114 -19.26 -21.04 0.15
CA PRO A 114 -20.19 -22.04 -0.39
C PRO A 114 -21.14 -22.60 0.67
N THR A 115 -22.44 -22.67 0.35
CA THR A 115 -23.49 -23.10 1.28
C THR A 115 -24.40 -24.17 0.71
N GLU A 116 -24.99 -24.93 1.63
CA GLU A 116 -26.19 -25.76 1.40
C GLU A 116 -27.27 -25.37 2.41
N ILE A 117 -28.51 -25.22 1.95
CA ILE A 117 -29.64 -24.79 2.77
C ILE A 117 -30.65 -25.95 2.93
N TYR A 118 -31.13 -26.13 4.15
CA TYR A 118 -32.11 -27.14 4.52
C TYR A 118 -33.23 -26.52 5.36
N VAL A 119 -34.47 -26.93 5.13
CA VAL A 119 -35.65 -26.61 5.94
C VAL A 119 -36.28 -27.92 6.40
N ASP A 120 -36.46 -28.11 7.70
CA ASP A 120 -37.01 -29.34 8.33
C ASP A 120 -36.27 -30.60 7.81
N GLY A 121 -34.97 -30.57 7.72
CA GLY A 121 -34.10 -31.64 7.23
C GLY A 121 -34.12 -31.84 5.70
N LYS A 122 -34.94 -31.10 4.94
CA LYS A 122 -35.03 -31.21 3.48
C LYS A 122 -34.11 -30.24 2.79
N PHE A 123 -33.34 -30.73 1.83
CA PHE A 123 -32.46 -29.87 0.99
C PHE A 123 -33.29 -28.91 0.13
N VAL A 124 -32.94 -27.65 0.17
CA VAL A 124 -33.57 -26.56 -0.60
C VAL A 124 -32.70 -26.14 -1.78
N GLY A 125 -31.43 -25.94 -1.57
CA GLY A 125 -30.50 -25.47 -2.60
C GLY A 125 -29.10 -25.25 -2.09
N SER A 126 -28.21 -24.91 -3.01
CA SER A 126 -26.79 -24.59 -2.70
C SER A 126 -26.33 -23.38 -3.52
N SER A 127 -25.31 -22.72 -3.04
CA SER A 127 -24.63 -21.62 -3.75
C SER A 127 -23.14 -21.66 -3.50
N ASN A 128 -22.34 -21.32 -4.50
CA ASN A 128 -20.90 -21.11 -4.38
C ASN A 128 -20.49 -19.66 -4.70
N ASN A 129 -21.45 -18.75 -4.77
CA ASN A 129 -21.21 -17.32 -4.93
C ASN A 129 -20.51 -16.76 -3.67
N ILE A 130 -19.43 -16.02 -3.86
CA ILE A 130 -18.62 -15.43 -2.76
C ILE A 130 -18.56 -13.90 -2.79
N SER A 131 -18.98 -13.28 -3.89
CA SER A 131 -18.83 -11.84 -4.12
C SER A 131 -20.09 -11.02 -3.85
N THR A 132 -21.26 -11.67 -3.87
CA THR A 132 -22.56 -11.01 -3.68
C THR A 132 -23.46 -11.79 -2.72
N PRO A 133 -24.61 -11.26 -2.28
CA PRO A 133 -25.55 -11.99 -1.44
C PRO A 133 -25.99 -13.32 -2.08
N GLN A 134 -26.12 -14.35 -1.26
CA GLN A 134 -26.76 -15.60 -1.65
C GLN A 134 -28.23 -15.54 -1.30
N LEU A 135 -29.09 -15.70 -2.31
CA LEU A 135 -30.54 -15.62 -2.18
C LEU A 135 -31.18 -17.00 -2.49
N PHE A 136 -32.00 -17.49 -1.57
CA PHE A 136 -32.69 -18.77 -1.71
C PHE A 136 -34.20 -18.58 -1.61
N SER A 137 -34.97 -19.14 -2.56
CA SER A 137 -36.39 -19.15 -2.53
C SER A 137 -36.89 -20.31 -1.66
N LEU A 138 -37.58 -20.01 -0.56
CA LEU A 138 -38.02 -20.97 0.45
C LEU A 138 -39.55 -21.15 0.49
N GLY A 139 -40.31 -20.48 -0.38
CA GLY A 139 -41.78 -20.44 -0.30
C GLY A 139 -42.50 -21.82 -0.32
N GLU A 140 -41.91 -22.82 -0.95
CA GLU A 140 -42.45 -24.18 -0.95
C GLU A 140 -42.20 -24.94 0.37
N TYR A 141 -41.20 -24.52 1.13
CA TYR A 141 -40.73 -25.24 2.32
C TYR A 141 -41.22 -24.61 3.61
N LEU A 142 -41.57 -23.30 3.59
CA LEU A 142 -41.96 -22.54 4.77
C LEU A 142 -43.48 -22.27 4.76
N THR A 143 -44.17 -22.91 5.66
CA THR A 143 -45.60 -22.62 5.99
C THR A 143 -45.67 -21.80 7.28
N PRO A 144 -46.78 -21.10 7.61
CA PRO A 144 -46.91 -20.47 8.90
C PRO A 144 -46.72 -21.43 10.09
N GLY A 145 -45.83 -21.04 11.05
CA GLY A 145 -45.49 -21.85 12.21
C GLY A 145 -43.99 -22.04 12.34
N GLU A 146 -43.58 -22.90 13.27
CA GLU A 146 -42.17 -23.17 13.55
C GLU A 146 -41.57 -24.11 12.49
N HIS A 147 -40.38 -23.74 12.02
CA HIS A 147 -39.51 -24.50 11.14
C HIS A 147 -38.09 -24.53 11.61
N GLU A 148 -37.36 -25.60 11.29
CA GLU A 148 -35.92 -25.69 11.52
C GLU A 148 -35.16 -25.30 10.24
N LEU A 149 -34.42 -24.20 10.29
CA LEU A 149 -33.50 -23.77 9.24
C LEU A 149 -32.08 -24.26 9.57
N SER A 150 -31.51 -25.11 8.70
CA SER A 150 -30.13 -25.56 8.81
C SER A 150 -29.33 -25.08 7.61
N ILE A 151 -28.12 -24.52 7.86
CA ILE A 151 -27.20 -24.00 6.86
C ILE A 151 -25.87 -24.72 7.03
N MET A 152 -25.36 -25.33 5.98
CA MET A 152 -23.98 -25.80 5.91
C MET A 152 -23.14 -24.77 5.19
N VAL A 153 -21.99 -24.36 5.76
CA VAL A 153 -21.01 -23.47 5.14
C VAL A 153 -19.69 -24.20 4.99
N ASP A 154 -19.09 -24.17 3.80
CA ASP A 154 -17.82 -24.84 3.51
C ASP A 154 -16.78 -23.83 2.98
N ASN A 155 -15.78 -23.52 3.78
CA ASN A 155 -14.64 -22.69 3.35
C ASN A 155 -13.44 -23.52 2.86
N GLY A 156 -13.59 -24.83 2.77
CA GLY A 156 -12.55 -25.77 2.31
C GLY A 156 -12.74 -26.28 0.89
N SER A 157 -13.94 -26.12 0.32
CA SER A 157 -14.25 -26.56 -1.04
C SER A 157 -15.42 -25.76 -1.65
N GLY A 158 -15.82 -26.10 -2.87
CA GLY A 158 -16.97 -25.49 -3.55
C GLY A 158 -16.65 -24.33 -4.46
N VAL A 159 -15.42 -23.79 -4.44
CA VAL A 159 -14.88 -22.85 -5.44
C VAL A 159 -13.70 -23.48 -6.17
N PRO A 160 -13.34 -23.01 -7.38
CA PRO A 160 -12.11 -23.42 -8.06
C PRO A 160 -10.89 -23.22 -7.17
N TRP A 161 -9.94 -24.15 -7.20
CA TRP A 161 -8.76 -24.08 -6.32
C TRP A 161 -7.92 -22.84 -6.55
N GLN A 162 -7.90 -22.30 -7.77
CA GLN A 162 -7.16 -21.06 -8.10
C GLN A 162 -7.75 -19.84 -7.36
N VAL A 163 -9.08 -19.75 -7.26
CA VAL A 163 -9.77 -18.71 -6.48
C VAL A 163 -9.46 -18.86 -5.01
N TYR A 164 -9.49 -20.09 -4.52
CA TYR A 164 -9.17 -20.45 -3.16
C TYR A 164 -7.73 -20.08 -2.76
N ASP A 165 -6.77 -20.25 -3.67
CA ASP A 165 -5.35 -20.05 -3.42
C ASP A 165 -4.89 -18.59 -3.63
N SER A 166 -5.53 -17.83 -4.51
CA SER A 166 -5.00 -16.54 -4.96
C SER A 166 -5.94 -15.34 -4.76
N SER A 167 -7.25 -15.52 -4.55
CA SER A 167 -8.14 -14.36 -4.34
C SER A 167 -7.99 -13.75 -2.95
N HIS A 168 -7.80 -12.43 -2.85
CA HIS A 168 -7.78 -11.71 -1.58
C HIS A 168 -9.08 -11.85 -0.76
N ALA A 169 -10.20 -12.18 -1.41
CA ALA A 169 -11.44 -12.51 -0.70
C ALA A 169 -11.42 -13.86 0.01
N TYR A 170 -10.44 -14.72 -0.26
CA TYR A 170 -10.52 -16.13 0.13
C TYR A 170 -9.22 -16.74 0.65
N THR A 171 -8.05 -16.36 0.13
CA THR A 171 -6.79 -17.05 0.40
C THR A 171 -6.21 -16.77 1.79
N GLU A 172 -5.63 -17.80 2.42
CA GLU A 172 -4.83 -17.65 3.64
C GLU A 172 -3.48 -16.97 3.39
N ASN A 173 -3.00 -16.96 2.15
CA ASN A 173 -1.67 -16.44 1.84
C ASN A 173 -1.58 -14.90 1.94
N THR A 174 -2.70 -14.21 1.76
CA THR A 174 -2.75 -12.74 1.75
C THR A 174 -3.84 -12.18 2.67
N GLN A 175 -4.80 -13.02 3.07
CA GLN A 175 -5.95 -12.65 3.88
C GLN A 175 -6.31 -13.83 4.80
N THR A 176 -7.54 -13.91 5.28
CA THR A 176 -8.03 -15.04 6.07
C THR A 176 -9.14 -15.79 5.34
N ASN A 177 -9.05 -17.10 5.32
CA ASN A 177 -10.11 -17.97 4.86
C ASN A 177 -11.06 -18.34 6.02
N TRP A 178 -11.94 -17.42 6.35
CA TRP A 178 -12.93 -17.59 7.42
C TRP A 178 -14.10 -18.49 7.02
N ASN A 179 -14.76 -19.14 8.01
CA ASN A 179 -16.04 -19.83 7.87
C ASN A 179 -17.10 -19.08 8.67
N GLY A 180 -18.27 -18.82 8.07
CA GLY A 180 -19.33 -18.07 8.73
C GLY A 180 -20.27 -17.39 7.76
N ILE A 181 -21.12 -16.53 8.31
CA ILE A 181 -22.06 -15.66 7.57
C ILE A 181 -21.90 -14.27 8.13
N ILE A 182 -21.48 -13.33 7.31
CA ILE A 182 -21.26 -11.93 7.68
C ILE A 182 -22.28 -11.03 6.99
N GLY A 183 -22.57 -9.87 7.61
CA GLY A 183 -23.62 -8.98 7.14
C GLY A 183 -25.02 -9.46 7.46
N GLU A 184 -26.02 -9.08 6.68
CA GLU A 184 -27.41 -9.36 6.92
C GLU A 184 -27.74 -10.85 6.73
N ILE A 185 -28.51 -11.41 7.66
CA ILE A 185 -29.14 -12.73 7.56
C ILE A 185 -30.64 -12.53 7.81
N SER A 186 -31.47 -12.72 6.80
CA SER A 186 -32.89 -12.44 6.94
C SER A 186 -33.78 -13.38 6.12
N LEU A 187 -35.04 -13.50 6.56
CA LEU A 187 -36.14 -14.00 5.73
C LEU A 187 -37.02 -12.83 5.32
N SER A 188 -37.37 -12.73 4.07
CA SER A 188 -38.22 -11.66 3.53
C SER A 188 -39.26 -12.18 2.56
N ILE A 189 -40.44 -11.56 2.53
CA ILE A 189 -41.50 -11.77 1.51
C ILE A 189 -41.47 -10.70 0.43
N LEU A 190 -40.58 -9.72 0.56
CA LEU A 190 -40.33 -8.69 -0.44
C LEU A 190 -39.15 -9.13 -1.29
N GLN A 191 -39.24 -8.93 -2.59
CA GLN A 191 -38.07 -8.92 -3.44
C GLN A 191 -37.28 -7.65 -3.14
N GLU A 192 -35.94 -7.74 -3.10
CA GLU A 192 -35.14 -6.55 -2.87
C GLU A 192 -35.43 -5.53 -3.98
N GLU A 193 -35.86 -4.35 -3.57
CA GLU A 193 -35.89 -3.15 -4.41
C GLU A 193 -34.68 -2.30 -4.00
N TYR A 194 -33.81 -2.01 -4.95
CA TYR A 194 -32.71 -1.11 -4.69
C TYR A 194 -33.24 0.32 -4.57
N PRO A 195 -32.91 1.07 -3.51
CA PRO A 195 -33.36 2.46 -3.37
C PRO A 195 -32.80 3.32 -4.50
N ASP A 196 -33.52 4.36 -4.86
CA ASP A 196 -33.00 5.40 -5.77
C ASP A 196 -31.73 6.01 -5.17
N VAL A 197 -30.58 5.76 -5.77
CA VAL A 197 -29.30 6.28 -5.32
C VAL A 197 -29.14 7.71 -5.83
N ARG A 198 -28.90 8.66 -4.93
CA ARG A 198 -28.56 10.02 -5.32
C ARG A 198 -27.18 10.03 -5.97
N VAL A 199 -27.13 10.39 -7.25
CA VAL A 199 -25.87 10.46 -7.99
C VAL A 199 -25.04 11.65 -7.49
N HIS A 200 -23.84 11.36 -6.96
CA HIS A 200 -22.88 12.40 -6.60
C HIS A 200 -22.40 13.10 -7.89
N PRO A 201 -22.21 14.44 -7.87
CA PRO A 201 -21.78 15.17 -9.07
C PRO A 201 -20.52 14.63 -9.74
N ALA A 202 -19.57 14.07 -8.98
CA ALA A 202 -18.34 13.45 -9.51
C ALA A 202 -18.57 12.38 -10.59
N PHE A 203 -19.76 11.77 -10.64
CA PHE A 203 -20.08 10.72 -11.61
C PHE A 203 -20.85 11.22 -12.83
N ASN A 204 -21.20 12.52 -12.86
CA ASN A 204 -21.94 13.07 -13.98
C ASN A 204 -21.08 13.08 -15.24
N ASP A 205 -21.69 12.68 -16.36
CA ASP A 205 -21.05 12.69 -17.68
C ASP A 205 -19.66 12.00 -17.70
N PHE A 206 -19.50 10.89 -16.91
CA PHE A 206 -18.27 10.13 -16.91
C PHE A 206 -18.06 9.41 -18.23
N HIS A 207 -16.97 9.73 -18.93
CA HIS A 207 -16.61 9.12 -20.20
C HIS A 207 -15.10 9.16 -20.45
N ILE A 208 -14.67 8.48 -21.51
CA ILE A 208 -13.28 8.48 -21.99
C ILE A 208 -13.21 9.29 -23.28
N ASP A 209 -12.20 10.19 -23.36
CA ASP A 209 -11.78 10.82 -24.62
C ASP A 209 -10.26 10.67 -24.77
N GLY A 210 -9.84 9.89 -25.78
CA GLY A 210 -8.44 9.54 -25.97
C GLY A 210 -7.82 8.82 -24.78
N GLN A 211 -6.77 9.39 -24.23
CA GLN A 211 -6.02 8.83 -23.10
C GLN A 211 -6.49 9.35 -21.73
N HIS A 212 -7.66 9.99 -21.65
CA HIS A 212 -8.12 10.65 -20.43
C HIS A 212 -9.53 10.26 -20.02
N PHE A 213 -9.77 10.32 -18.71
CA PHE A 213 -11.12 10.30 -18.13
C PHE A 213 -11.68 11.72 -18.03
N TYR A 214 -12.99 11.84 -18.22
CA TYR A 214 -13.75 13.06 -18.06
C TYR A 214 -14.95 12.83 -17.16
N ALA A 215 -15.28 13.82 -16.35
CA ALA A 215 -16.52 13.90 -15.59
C ALA A 215 -16.87 15.38 -15.38
N ASN A 216 -18.15 15.72 -15.24
CA ASN A 216 -18.60 17.10 -15.08
C ASN A 216 -18.11 18.05 -16.18
N GLY A 217 -17.84 17.53 -17.39
CA GLY A 217 -17.39 18.31 -18.53
C GLY A 217 -15.91 18.71 -18.51
N HIS A 218 -15.09 18.19 -17.59
CA HIS A 218 -13.66 18.45 -17.56
C HIS A 218 -12.85 17.18 -17.34
N LYS A 219 -11.57 17.27 -17.66
CA LYS A 219 -10.61 16.19 -17.49
C LYS A 219 -10.38 15.91 -16.00
N ILE A 220 -10.43 14.63 -15.60
CA ILE A 220 -10.12 14.18 -14.25
C ILE A 220 -8.90 13.27 -14.24
N PHE A 221 -8.25 13.15 -13.08
CA PHE A 221 -7.16 12.24 -12.82
C PHE A 221 -7.52 11.33 -11.64
N LEU A 222 -7.43 10.01 -11.83
CA LEU A 222 -7.77 9.06 -10.78
C LEU A 222 -6.60 8.92 -9.80
N ARG A 223 -6.75 9.49 -8.62
CA ARG A 223 -5.82 9.35 -7.50
C ARG A 223 -6.32 8.20 -6.64
N GLY A 224 -5.80 7.03 -6.91
CA GLY A 224 -6.32 5.79 -6.34
C GLY A 224 -5.41 5.14 -5.32
N ARG A 225 -6.03 4.22 -4.58
CA ARG A 225 -5.35 3.21 -3.81
C ARG A 225 -5.84 1.82 -4.19
N HIS A 226 -5.03 0.81 -3.93
CA HIS A 226 -5.45 -0.57 -3.93
C HIS A 226 -6.06 -0.93 -2.55
N ASP A 227 -6.97 -1.89 -2.51
CA ASP A 227 -7.50 -2.47 -1.28
C ASP A 227 -7.32 -3.98 -1.27
N ALA A 228 -6.62 -4.48 -0.25
CA ALA A 228 -6.32 -5.89 -0.05
C ALA A 228 -7.24 -6.56 0.97
N CYS A 229 -8.40 -5.98 1.26
CA CYS A 229 -9.37 -6.50 2.22
C CYS A 229 -8.82 -6.62 3.67
N VAL A 230 -8.06 -5.62 4.14
CA VAL A 230 -7.40 -5.64 5.46
C VAL A 230 -8.33 -5.14 6.55
N TRP A 231 -8.81 -6.05 7.39
CA TRP A 231 -9.70 -5.78 8.52
C TRP A 231 -9.23 -6.51 9.78
N PRO A 232 -8.23 -5.97 10.51
CA PRO A 232 -7.53 -6.71 11.57
C PRO A 232 -8.42 -7.16 12.75
N LEU A 233 -9.45 -6.38 13.08
CA LEU A 233 -10.33 -6.70 14.23
C LEU A 233 -11.28 -7.85 13.94
N THR A 234 -11.72 -8.01 12.72
CA THR A 234 -12.72 -9.01 12.32
C THR A 234 -12.14 -10.17 11.51
N GLY A 235 -11.02 -9.95 10.83
CA GLY A 235 -10.47 -10.90 9.86
C GLY A 235 -11.32 -11.04 8.59
N HIS A 236 -12.37 -10.23 8.46
CA HIS A 236 -13.24 -10.17 7.29
C HIS A 236 -13.69 -8.72 7.05
N VAL A 237 -14.13 -8.44 5.83
CA VAL A 237 -14.61 -7.12 5.41
C VAL A 237 -15.75 -6.61 6.29
N ALA A 238 -15.77 -5.30 6.57
CA ALA A 238 -16.90 -4.64 7.22
C ALA A 238 -18.12 -4.65 6.31
N MET A 239 -19.28 -4.97 6.88
CA MET A 239 -20.56 -5.07 6.17
C MET A 239 -21.50 -3.88 6.46
N ASP A 240 -21.11 -2.97 7.35
CA ASP A 240 -21.89 -1.80 7.73
C ASP A 240 -21.40 -0.53 7.00
N ILE A 241 -22.33 0.38 6.71
CA ILE A 241 -22.06 1.60 5.96
C ILE A 241 -21.19 2.60 6.74
N ASP A 242 -21.25 2.63 8.08
CA ASP A 242 -20.51 3.60 8.88
C ASP A 242 -19.00 3.29 8.86
N SER A 243 -18.62 2.02 8.85
CA SER A 243 -17.24 1.59 8.64
C SER A 243 -16.71 2.05 7.27
N TRP A 244 -17.53 1.95 6.22
CA TRP A 244 -17.14 2.39 4.89
C TRP A 244 -17.16 3.91 4.73
N ARG A 245 -18.05 4.63 5.38
CA ARG A 245 -17.99 6.09 5.47
C ARG A 245 -16.69 6.56 6.10
N LYS A 246 -16.27 5.92 7.22
CA LYS A 246 -14.97 6.21 7.83
C LYS A 246 -13.81 5.93 6.87
N TYR A 247 -13.86 4.80 6.16
CA TYR A 247 -12.86 4.43 5.16
C TYR A 247 -12.74 5.48 4.04
N PHE A 248 -13.86 5.88 3.45
CA PHE A 248 -13.84 6.87 2.35
C PHE A 248 -13.56 8.29 2.83
N GLN A 249 -13.93 8.63 4.06
CA GLN A 249 -13.49 9.89 4.67
C GLN A 249 -11.96 9.98 4.77
N VAL A 250 -11.30 8.88 5.13
CA VAL A 250 -9.83 8.81 5.12
C VAL A 250 -9.30 8.99 3.69
N CYS A 251 -9.88 8.32 2.71
CA CYS A 251 -9.48 8.50 1.30
C CYS A 251 -9.59 9.97 0.86
N GLU A 252 -10.71 10.63 1.16
CA GLU A 252 -10.94 12.04 0.86
C GLU A 252 -9.93 12.95 1.57
N ASN A 253 -9.66 12.73 2.86
CA ASN A 253 -8.69 13.48 3.65
C ASN A 253 -7.29 13.43 3.03
N TYR A 254 -6.92 12.30 2.44
CA TYR A 254 -5.65 12.10 1.73
C TYR A 254 -5.74 12.38 0.21
N GLY A 255 -6.81 13.05 -0.25
CA GLY A 255 -6.95 13.51 -1.63
C GLY A 255 -7.22 12.42 -2.66
N LEU A 256 -7.58 11.22 -2.24
CA LEU A 256 -7.92 10.11 -3.13
C LEU A 256 -9.37 10.19 -3.60
N ASN A 257 -9.62 9.80 -4.85
CA ASN A 257 -10.94 9.76 -5.46
C ASN A 257 -11.24 8.41 -6.15
N HIS A 258 -10.40 7.40 -5.93
CA HIS A 258 -10.51 6.11 -6.57
C HIS A 258 -10.03 4.98 -5.65
N VAL A 259 -10.72 3.82 -5.69
CA VAL A 259 -10.29 2.59 -5.01
C VAL A 259 -10.40 1.40 -5.95
N ARG A 260 -9.31 0.66 -6.08
CA ARG A 260 -9.25 -0.64 -6.72
C ARG A 260 -9.29 -1.76 -5.67
N PHE A 261 -10.18 -2.72 -5.83
CA PHE A 261 -10.30 -3.89 -4.96
C PHE A 261 -9.57 -5.08 -5.57
N HIS A 262 -8.37 -5.36 -5.09
CA HIS A 262 -7.46 -6.36 -5.65
C HIS A 262 -8.02 -7.79 -5.55
N SER A 263 -8.40 -8.36 -6.69
CA SER A 263 -8.97 -9.71 -6.81
C SER A 263 -10.16 -10.00 -5.85
N TRP A 264 -11.00 -8.99 -5.58
CA TRP A 264 -12.23 -9.14 -4.81
C TRP A 264 -13.25 -8.03 -5.11
N CYS A 265 -14.49 -8.21 -4.64
CA CYS A 265 -15.57 -7.25 -4.76
C CYS A 265 -16.10 -6.88 -3.37
N PRO A 266 -16.20 -5.57 -3.03
CA PRO A 266 -16.71 -5.12 -1.74
C PRO A 266 -18.23 -5.34 -1.59
N PRO A 267 -18.81 -5.19 -0.38
CA PRO A 267 -20.23 -5.32 -0.13
C PRO A 267 -21.02 -4.07 -0.56
N GLU A 268 -22.35 -4.16 -0.58
CA GLU A 268 -23.30 -3.08 -0.83
C GLU A 268 -22.98 -1.80 -0.05
N ALA A 269 -22.64 -1.94 1.24
CA ALA A 269 -22.28 -0.82 2.10
C ALA A 269 -21.11 0.02 1.58
N ALA A 270 -20.15 -0.62 0.89
CA ALA A 270 -19.03 0.09 0.29
C ALA A 270 -19.46 0.92 -0.92
N PHE A 271 -20.27 0.34 -1.80
CA PHE A 271 -20.79 1.07 -2.96
C PHE A 271 -21.67 2.24 -2.53
N ALA A 272 -22.59 2.02 -1.58
CA ALA A 272 -23.46 3.07 -1.06
C ALA A 272 -22.65 4.22 -0.41
N ALA A 273 -21.64 3.91 0.38
CA ALA A 273 -20.77 4.94 0.95
C ALA A 273 -19.93 5.65 -0.12
N ALA A 274 -19.38 4.94 -1.11
CA ALA A 274 -18.63 5.54 -2.20
C ALA A 274 -19.50 6.46 -3.07
N ASP A 275 -20.79 6.13 -3.25
CA ASP A 275 -21.76 6.99 -3.91
C ASP A 275 -21.96 8.33 -3.17
N GLU A 276 -21.94 8.31 -1.82
CA GLU A 276 -22.00 9.52 -0.99
C GLU A 276 -20.76 10.41 -1.13
N TYR A 277 -19.56 9.80 -1.23
CA TYR A 277 -18.27 10.49 -1.26
C TYR A 277 -17.77 10.83 -2.67
N GLY A 278 -18.42 10.36 -3.73
CA GLY A 278 -17.97 10.60 -5.10
C GLY A 278 -16.69 9.86 -5.48
N ILE A 279 -16.45 8.67 -4.90
CA ILE A 279 -15.24 7.88 -5.12
C ILE A 279 -15.51 6.80 -6.18
N PHE A 280 -14.68 6.74 -7.21
CA PHE A 280 -14.74 5.75 -8.28
C PHE A 280 -14.24 4.39 -7.78
N LEU A 281 -15.05 3.35 -7.96
CA LEU A 281 -14.69 2.01 -7.55
C LEU A 281 -14.36 1.12 -8.76
N GLN A 282 -13.32 0.31 -8.58
CA GLN A 282 -12.89 -0.75 -9.48
C GLN A 282 -12.86 -2.08 -8.72
N PRO A 283 -14.01 -2.78 -8.57
CA PRO A 283 -13.98 -4.17 -8.15
C PRO A 283 -13.32 -5.04 -9.23
N GLU A 284 -12.78 -6.18 -8.80
CA GLU A 284 -12.21 -7.21 -9.67
C GLU A 284 -12.94 -8.54 -9.48
N LEU A 285 -12.90 -9.40 -10.48
CA LEU A 285 -13.23 -10.81 -10.28
C LEU A 285 -12.31 -11.39 -9.21
N PRO A 286 -12.79 -12.35 -8.39
CA PRO A 286 -12.01 -12.95 -7.31
C PRO A 286 -10.90 -13.88 -7.84
N PHE A 287 -9.99 -13.33 -8.65
CA PHE A 287 -9.01 -14.12 -9.36
C PHE A 287 -7.67 -13.40 -9.61
N TRP A 288 -6.60 -14.16 -9.49
CA TRP A 288 -5.22 -13.77 -9.81
C TRP A 288 -4.51 -15.00 -10.38
N GLY A 289 -4.12 -14.97 -11.66
CA GLY A 289 -3.42 -16.12 -12.25
C GLY A 289 -3.70 -16.38 -13.73
N ASP A 290 -3.60 -17.66 -14.12
CA ASP A 290 -3.76 -18.15 -15.51
C ASP A 290 -5.23 -18.17 -15.95
N PHE A 291 -5.60 -17.23 -16.81
CA PHE A 291 -6.94 -17.18 -17.44
C PHE A 291 -7.06 -18.27 -18.52
N ASN A 292 -7.14 -19.51 -18.07
CA ASN A 292 -7.05 -20.70 -18.89
C ASN A 292 -8.43 -21.12 -19.42
N ASP A 293 -8.65 -20.89 -20.70
CA ASP A 293 -9.92 -21.23 -21.38
C ASP A 293 -10.25 -22.73 -21.40
N LYS A 294 -9.29 -23.60 -21.12
CA LYS A 294 -9.49 -25.05 -21.01
C LYS A 294 -10.02 -25.48 -19.64
N ASP A 295 -9.84 -24.66 -18.62
CA ASP A 295 -10.45 -24.87 -17.30
C ASP A 295 -11.86 -24.31 -17.28
N THR A 296 -12.79 -25.11 -17.81
CA THR A 296 -14.20 -24.69 -17.92
C THR A 296 -14.85 -24.45 -16.57
N VAL A 297 -14.42 -25.15 -15.52
CA VAL A 297 -14.96 -24.98 -14.16
C VAL A 297 -14.59 -23.60 -13.62
N LEU A 298 -13.33 -23.18 -13.81
CA LEU A 298 -12.86 -21.84 -13.44
C LEU A 298 -13.58 -20.77 -14.27
N MET A 299 -13.64 -20.95 -15.60
CA MET A 299 -14.24 -19.96 -16.48
C MET A 299 -15.74 -19.78 -16.19
N ASP A 300 -16.49 -20.86 -16.02
CA ASP A 300 -17.92 -20.80 -15.68
C ASP A 300 -18.14 -20.11 -14.31
N PHE A 301 -17.29 -20.39 -13.33
CA PHE A 301 -17.34 -19.76 -12.01
C PHE A 301 -17.09 -18.25 -12.12
N LEU A 302 -16.01 -17.82 -12.77
CA LEU A 302 -15.64 -16.40 -12.91
C LEU A 302 -16.69 -15.62 -13.71
N LEU A 303 -17.23 -16.22 -14.78
CA LEU A 303 -18.30 -15.61 -15.57
C LEU A 303 -19.52 -15.33 -14.70
N LYS A 304 -19.95 -16.33 -13.93
CA LYS A 304 -21.11 -16.23 -13.04
C LYS A 304 -20.87 -15.21 -11.89
N GLU A 305 -19.68 -15.19 -11.30
CA GLU A 305 -19.33 -14.17 -10.30
C GLU A 305 -19.43 -12.75 -10.88
N GLY A 306 -18.86 -12.52 -12.07
CA GLY A 306 -18.96 -11.23 -12.74
C GLY A 306 -20.39 -10.81 -13.08
N GLU A 307 -21.21 -11.76 -13.58
CA GLU A 307 -22.64 -11.52 -13.80
C GLU A 307 -23.37 -11.12 -12.51
N ASN A 308 -23.09 -11.83 -11.41
CA ASN A 308 -23.70 -11.55 -10.12
C ASN A 308 -23.27 -10.17 -9.60
N ILE A 309 -21.98 -9.82 -9.69
CA ILE A 309 -21.45 -8.49 -9.32
C ILE A 309 -22.18 -7.39 -10.08
N ILE A 310 -22.30 -7.52 -11.40
CA ILE A 310 -22.96 -6.53 -12.24
C ILE A 310 -24.46 -6.43 -11.92
N ARG A 311 -25.17 -7.54 -11.76
CA ARG A 311 -26.60 -7.55 -11.44
C ARG A 311 -26.87 -6.95 -10.07
N THR A 312 -26.02 -7.22 -9.08
CA THR A 312 -26.23 -6.78 -7.71
C THR A 312 -25.81 -5.33 -7.52
N TYR A 313 -24.63 -4.92 -8.00
CA TYR A 313 -24.04 -3.63 -7.69
C TYR A 313 -23.97 -2.67 -8.89
N GLY A 314 -24.36 -3.13 -10.09
CA GLY A 314 -24.25 -2.32 -11.31
C GLY A 314 -25.08 -1.03 -11.33
N HIS A 315 -26.08 -0.90 -10.45
CA HIS A 315 -26.89 0.30 -10.30
C HIS A 315 -26.19 1.45 -9.56
N HIS A 316 -25.09 1.17 -8.84
CA HIS A 316 -24.34 2.19 -8.12
C HIS A 316 -23.55 3.11 -9.06
N PRO A 317 -23.67 4.44 -8.92
CA PRO A 317 -22.90 5.40 -9.70
C PRO A 317 -21.39 5.29 -9.50
N SER A 318 -20.92 4.90 -8.31
CA SER A 318 -19.51 4.70 -8.00
C SER A 318 -18.89 3.51 -8.71
N PHE A 319 -19.67 2.49 -9.06
CA PHE A 319 -19.21 1.33 -9.82
C PHE A 319 -19.04 1.69 -11.30
N ARG A 320 -17.94 2.32 -11.66
CA ARG A 320 -17.64 2.73 -13.05
C ARG A 320 -16.67 1.82 -13.77
N MET A 321 -15.78 1.14 -13.07
CA MET A 321 -14.65 0.41 -13.63
C MET A 321 -14.71 -1.05 -13.20
N PHE A 322 -14.40 -1.99 -14.11
CA PHE A 322 -14.38 -3.40 -13.78
C PHE A 322 -13.21 -4.12 -14.46
N ALA A 323 -12.48 -4.93 -13.69
CA ALA A 323 -11.36 -5.74 -14.18
C ALA A 323 -11.58 -7.23 -13.94
N LEU A 324 -11.01 -8.07 -14.80
CA LEU A 324 -11.14 -9.54 -14.72
C LEU A 324 -10.26 -10.17 -13.63
N GLY A 325 -9.52 -9.37 -12.87
CA GLY A 325 -8.66 -9.81 -11.79
C GLY A 325 -7.30 -9.11 -11.78
N ASN A 326 -6.34 -9.62 -10.98
CA ASN A 326 -5.01 -9.08 -10.86
C ASN A 326 -3.99 -9.86 -11.67
N GLU A 327 -3.05 -9.15 -12.32
CA GLU A 327 -1.84 -9.68 -13.01
C GLU A 327 -2.09 -10.98 -13.79
N LEU A 328 -3.18 -10.99 -14.54
CA LEU A 328 -3.60 -12.18 -15.27
C LEU A 328 -2.65 -12.49 -16.43
N TRP A 329 -2.53 -13.78 -16.72
CA TRP A 329 -1.95 -14.29 -17.97
C TRP A 329 -2.90 -15.33 -18.58
N GLY A 330 -2.58 -15.92 -19.73
CA GLY A 330 -3.38 -16.97 -20.38
C GLY A 330 -4.09 -16.51 -21.65
N ASN A 331 -5.37 -16.83 -21.85
CA ASN A 331 -6.05 -16.62 -23.12
C ASN A 331 -6.66 -15.21 -23.27
N ILE A 332 -5.97 -14.34 -24.04
CA ILE A 332 -6.41 -12.97 -24.34
C ILE A 332 -7.77 -12.92 -25.02
N SER A 333 -8.05 -13.83 -25.96
CA SER A 333 -9.33 -13.88 -26.66
C SER A 333 -10.48 -14.20 -25.68
N LYS A 334 -10.22 -15.08 -24.71
CA LYS A 334 -11.20 -15.40 -23.67
C LYS A 334 -11.45 -14.24 -22.72
N MET A 335 -10.42 -13.47 -22.37
CA MET A 335 -10.58 -12.23 -21.62
C MET A 335 -11.47 -11.23 -22.38
N ALA A 336 -11.26 -11.09 -23.70
CA ALA A 336 -12.10 -10.22 -24.54
C ALA A 336 -13.57 -10.69 -24.57
N GLU A 337 -13.83 -11.99 -24.70
CA GLU A 337 -15.19 -12.56 -24.64
C GLU A 337 -15.90 -12.21 -23.32
N PHE A 338 -15.20 -12.29 -22.18
CA PHE A 338 -15.75 -11.92 -20.88
C PHE A 338 -16.11 -10.44 -20.82
N ILE A 339 -15.24 -9.57 -21.29
CA ILE A 339 -15.51 -8.14 -21.34
C ILE A 339 -16.69 -7.82 -22.24
N ASP A 340 -16.77 -8.41 -23.43
CA ASP A 340 -17.89 -8.19 -24.34
C ASP A 340 -19.21 -8.66 -23.72
N HIS A 341 -19.20 -9.78 -23.01
CA HIS A 341 -20.35 -10.26 -22.27
C HIS A 341 -20.79 -9.27 -21.17
N PHE A 342 -19.85 -8.84 -20.30
CA PHE A 342 -20.16 -7.91 -19.20
C PHE A 342 -20.59 -6.54 -19.71
N ARG A 343 -19.96 -6.04 -20.79
CA ARG A 343 -20.37 -4.81 -21.46
C ARG A 343 -21.78 -4.88 -22.02
N SER A 344 -22.21 -6.05 -22.50
CA SER A 344 -23.59 -6.24 -22.94
C SER A 344 -24.61 -6.14 -21.81
N MET A 345 -24.20 -6.44 -20.57
CA MET A 345 -25.05 -6.35 -19.37
C MET A 345 -25.05 -4.94 -18.76
N ALA A 346 -23.90 -4.25 -18.77
CA ALA A 346 -23.72 -2.92 -18.18
C ALA A 346 -22.88 -2.03 -19.11
N PRO A 347 -23.47 -1.47 -20.17
CA PRO A 347 -22.75 -0.67 -21.18
C PRO A 347 -22.29 0.71 -20.67
N ASP A 348 -22.74 1.14 -19.51
CA ASP A 348 -22.34 2.38 -18.84
C ASP A 348 -21.05 2.26 -18.03
N LYS A 349 -20.49 1.08 -17.95
CA LYS A 349 -19.23 0.78 -17.27
C LYS A 349 -18.07 0.69 -18.26
N ILE A 350 -16.86 0.88 -17.75
CA ILE A 350 -15.62 0.68 -18.50
C ILE A 350 -14.87 -0.55 -17.98
N TYR A 351 -14.20 -1.24 -18.89
CA TYR A 351 -13.66 -2.58 -18.66
C TYR A 351 -12.17 -2.68 -19.03
N THR A 352 -11.43 -3.48 -18.26
CA THR A 352 -10.07 -3.89 -18.60
C THR A 352 -9.87 -5.38 -18.36
N PHE A 353 -8.85 -5.99 -18.97
CA PHE A 353 -8.61 -7.43 -18.81
C PHE A 353 -8.27 -7.77 -17.37
N GLY A 354 -7.10 -7.41 -16.91
CA GLY A 354 -6.71 -7.53 -15.52
C GLY A 354 -5.83 -6.34 -15.18
N SER A 355 -5.87 -5.91 -13.92
CA SER A 355 -4.89 -4.92 -13.47
C SER A 355 -3.50 -5.50 -13.70
N ASN A 356 -2.69 -4.79 -14.50
CA ASN A 356 -1.32 -5.19 -14.87
C ASN A 356 -1.20 -6.58 -15.53
N TYR A 357 -2.19 -6.98 -16.36
CA TYR A 357 -2.16 -8.28 -17.02
C TYR A 357 -0.85 -8.45 -17.81
N TYR A 358 -0.28 -9.65 -17.78
CA TYR A 358 1.07 -9.94 -18.31
C TYR A 358 2.14 -8.96 -17.84
N LEU A 359 1.99 -8.36 -16.65
CA LEU A 359 2.86 -7.30 -16.12
C LEU A 359 3.09 -6.15 -17.12
N GLY A 360 2.09 -5.90 -17.99
CA GLY A 360 2.10 -4.87 -19.00
C GLY A 360 2.86 -5.18 -20.28
N TYR A 361 3.58 -6.29 -20.38
CA TYR A 361 4.41 -6.61 -21.56
C TYR A 361 3.64 -6.74 -22.87
N GLU A 362 2.42 -7.27 -22.80
CA GLU A 362 1.57 -7.47 -23.97
C GLU A 362 0.93 -6.18 -24.49
N GLY A 363 0.97 -5.08 -23.75
CA GLY A 363 0.34 -3.82 -24.10
C GLY A 363 -1.18 -3.90 -24.23
N VAL A 364 -1.81 -2.80 -24.63
CA VAL A 364 -3.26 -2.70 -24.79
C VAL A 364 -3.77 -3.62 -25.90
N LYS A 365 -4.88 -4.30 -25.66
CA LYS A 365 -5.57 -5.18 -26.62
C LYS A 365 -6.98 -4.66 -26.92
N PRO A 366 -7.55 -5.01 -28.09
CA PRO A 366 -8.94 -4.73 -28.41
C PRO A 366 -9.91 -5.24 -27.32
N GLY A 367 -10.87 -4.42 -26.95
CA GLY A 367 -11.86 -4.72 -25.90
C GLY A 367 -11.56 -4.01 -24.57
N MET A 368 -10.33 -3.55 -24.33
CA MET A 368 -10.00 -2.77 -23.15
C MET A 368 -10.37 -1.30 -23.35
N ASP A 369 -11.04 -0.71 -22.37
CA ASP A 369 -11.39 0.72 -22.36
C ASP A 369 -10.32 1.57 -21.65
N PHE A 370 -9.57 0.96 -20.72
CA PHE A 370 -8.46 1.57 -19.99
C PHE A 370 -7.40 0.50 -19.66
N PHE A 371 -6.21 0.93 -19.26
CA PHE A 371 -5.11 0.03 -18.93
C PHE A 371 -4.48 0.38 -17.59
N VAL A 372 -4.56 -0.52 -16.62
CA VAL A 372 -3.83 -0.45 -15.36
C VAL A 372 -2.54 -1.23 -15.53
N THR A 373 -1.39 -0.57 -15.41
CA THR A 373 -0.11 -1.22 -15.73
C THR A 373 1.11 -0.55 -15.12
N CYS A 374 2.17 -1.34 -14.87
CA CYS A 374 3.51 -0.84 -14.60
C CYS A 374 4.35 -0.66 -15.87
N ARG A 375 3.94 -1.27 -17.00
CA ARG A 375 4.56 -1.14 -18.32
C ARG A 375 3.49 -1.05 -19.40
N VAL A 376 3.70 -0.21 -20.37
CA VAL A 376 2.74 0.00 -21.47
C VAL A 376 3.11 -0.87 -22.70
N GLY A 377 3.78 -1.98 -22.47
CA GLY A 377 4.32 -2.87 -23.48
C GLY A 377 5.84 -2.82 -23.50
N GLY A 378 6.47 -3.58 -24.41
CA GLY A 378 7.90 -3.55 -24.64
C GLY A 378 8.70 -4.55 -23.82
N GLU A 379 9.93 -4.20 -23.48
CA GLU A 379 10.93 -5.10 -22.94
C GLU A 379 10.70 -5.50 -21.48
N GLY A 380 11.25 -6.64 -21.12
CA GLY A 380 11.16 -7.26 -19.82
C GLY A 380 11.95 -6.58 -18.70
N TRP A 381 12.23 -7.36 -17.68
CA TRP A 381 12.94 -6.96 -16.47
C TRP A 381 14.27 -6.24 -16.74
N GLY A 382 14.58 -5.27 -15.87
CA GLY A 382 15.83 -4.51 -15.94
C GLY A 382 15.81 -3.32 -16.89
N ASN A 383 14.69 -3.03 -17.54
CA ASN A 383 14.53 -1.79 -18.30
C ASN A 383 14.05 -0.67 -17.38
N TYR A 384 14.99 0.18 -16.94
CA TYR A 384 14.73 1.28 -16.00
C TYR A 384 14.45 2.62 -16.66
N ASN A 385 14.52 2.73 -17.98
CA ASN A 385 14.16 3.97 -18.66
C ASN A 385 12.64 4.14 -18.78
N THR A 386 12.19 5.34 -19.13
CA THR A 386 10.76 5.66 -19.24
C THR A 386 10.11 5.21 -20.56
N HIS A 387 10.89 4.66 -21.50
CA HIS A 387 10.43 4.33 -22.85
C HIS A 387 9.24 3.37 -22.91
N THR A 388 9.13 2.44 -21.96
CA THR A 388 8.04 1.46 -21.91
C THR A 388 7.33 1.47 -20.54
N ARG A 389 7.73 2.36 -19.62
CA ARG A 389 7.21 2.41 -18.25
C ARG A 389 5.89 3.16 -18.15
N GLY A 390 5.05 2.70 -17.23
CA GLY A 390 3.85 3.35 -16.73
C GLY A 390 3.81 3.42 -15.22
N SER A 391 4.94 3.12 -14.55
CA SER A 391 5.13 3.23 -13.10
C SER A 391 6.61 3.44 -12.78
N PHE A 392 6.86 4.26 -11.74
CA PHE A 392 8.21 4.58 -11.29
C PHE A 392 8.82 3.50 -10.41
N SER A 393 8.04 2.99 -9.49
CA SER A 393 8.50 2.13 -8.40
C SER A 393 8.34 0.65 -8.67
N PHE A 394 7.41 0.23 -9.54
CA PHE A 394 7.09 -1.18 -9.66
C PHE A 394 8.34 -2.05 -9.84
N ALA A 395 8.42 -3.07 -9.03
CA ALA A 395 9.60 -3.88 -8.82
C ALA A 395 10.17 -4.53 -10.09
N ASP A 396 11.33 -4.08 -10.49
CA ASP A 396 12.30 -4.95 -11.12
C ASP A 396 13.13 -5.53 -9.97
N VAL A 397 12.90 -6.77 -9.63
CA VAL A 397 13.33 -7.44 -8.39
C VAL A 397 14.83 -7.35 -8.10
N ALA A 398 15.65 -7.18 -9.13
CA ALA A 398 17.07 -6.95 -8.98
C ALA A 398 17.36 -5.45 -8.87
N ASP A 399 18.05 -5.05 -7.82
CA ASP A 399 18.53 -3.69 -7.58
C ASP A 399 17.46 -2.60 -7.38
N GLY A 400 16.20 -2.97 -7.13
CA GLY A 400 15.10 -2.04 -6.87
C GLY A 400 14.55 -1.35 -8.11
N GLY A 401 13.80 -0.26 -7.94
CA GLY A 401 13.16 0.49 -9.00
C GLY A 401 14.05 1.53 -9.67
N MET A 402 13.42 2.39 -10.49
CA MET A 402 14.10 3.43 -11.28
C MET A 402 14.93 4.40 -10.43
N ILE A 403 14.51 4.71 -9.20
CA ILE A 403 15.22 5.63 -8.29
C ILE A 403 16.66 5.18 -7.99
N ASN A 404 16.94 3.88 -8.03
CA ASN A 404 18.30 3.38 -7.85
C ASN A 404 19.21 3.55 -9.08
N HIS A 405 18.67 3.89 -10.25
CA HIS A 405 19.39 3.87 -11.50
C HIS A 405 19.62 5.25 -12.12
N PHE A 406 18.90 6.27 -11.64
CA PHE A 406 19.01 7.62 -12.18
C PHE A 406 19.37 8.62 -11.06
N TYR A 407 20.20 9.60 -11.44
CA TYR A 407 20.46 10.72 -10.54
C TYR A 407 19.16 11.47 -10.23
N PRO A 408 18.88 11.78 -8.97
CA PRO A 408 17.61 12.36 -8.58
C PRO A 408 17.27 13.66 -9.29
N ASN A 409 16.11 13.71 -9.93
CA ASN A 409 15.58 14.87 -10.65
C ASN A 409 14.06 14.82 -10.70
N THR A 410 13.44 15.88 -11.20
CA THR A 410 11.98 15.93 -11.44
C THR A 410 11.63 16.16 -12.92
N GLU A 411 12.58 15.96 -13.84
CA GLU A 411 12.32 16.06 -15.29
C GLU A 411 11.73 14.77 -15.87
N MET A 412 12.00 13.64 -15.23
CA MET A 412 11.52 12.33 -15.69
C MET A 412 10.00 12.26 -15.68
N ASN A 413 9.44 11.63 -16.72
CA ASN A 413 8.02 11.32 -16.88
C ASN A 413 7.82 10.08 -17.74
N PHE A 414 6.58 9.59 -17.86
CA PHE A 414 6.21 8.40 -18.63
C PHE A 414 5.57 8.70 -19.98
N THR A 415 5.67 9.92 -20.49
CA THR A 415 5.01 10.35 -21.75
C THR A 415 5.32 9.42 -22.91
N GLU A 416 6.57 9.03 -23.06
CA GLU A 416 7.01 8.13 -24.15
C GLU A 416 6.37 6.73 -24.00
N GLY A 417 6.43 6.14 -22.82
CA GLY A 417 5.80 4.85 -22.54
C GLY A 417 4.28 4.92 -22.75
N CYS A 418 3.61 5.91 -22.16
CA CYS A 418 2.16 6.07 -22.29
C CYS A 418 1.70 6.34 -23.73
N SER A 419 2.55 6.89 -24.61
CA SER A 419 2.24 7.09 -26.02
C SER A 419 2.07 5.79 -26.82
N LEU A 420 2.51 4.65 -26.29
CA LEU A 420 2.30 3.33 -26.86
C LEU A 420 0.83 2.86 -26.81
N ALA A 421 -0.01 3.51 -26.01
CA ALA A 421 -1.43 3.19 -25.89
C ALA A 421 -2.32 4.35 -26.35
N GLN A 422 -3.58 4.03 -26.69
CA GLN A 422 -4.58 5.01 -27.13
C GLN A 422 -5.79 5.04 -26.15
N VAL A 423 -5.64 4.47 -24.97
CA VAL A 423 -6.64 4.43 -23.89
C VAL A 423 -6.02 5.03 -22.63
N PRO A 424 -6.83 5.45 -21.65
CA PRO A 424 -6.32 5.94 -20.38
C PRO A 424 -5.39 4.90 -19.72
N ILE A 425 -4.23 5.37 -19.24
CA ILE A 425 -3.25 4.59 -18.48
C ILE A 425 -3.34 4.97 -17.01
N ILE A 426 -3.41 3.97 -16.16
CA ILE A 426 -3.35 4.11 -14.70
C ILE A 426 -2.10 3.37 -14.22
N SER A 427 -1.24 4.04 -13.45
CA SER A 427 -0.08 3.43 -12.82
C SER A 427 -0.52 2.36 -11.82
N HIS A 428 -0.02 1.12 -12.00
CA HIS A 428 -0.39 -0.04 -11.20
C HIS A 428 0.48 -0.13 -9.95
N GLU A 429 -0.17 -0.30 -8.80
CA GLU A 429 0.49 -0.56 -7.51
C GLU A 429 1.68 0.39 -7.26
N THR A 430 1.40 1.68 -7.45
CA THR A 430 2.36 2.77 -7.35
C THR A 430 2.97 2.83 -5.96
N ALA A 431 4.27 3.10 -5.87
CA ALA A 431 5.11 3.23 -4.69
C ALA A 431 5.61 1.86 -4.13
N GLN A 432 4.99 1.21 -3.18
CA GLN A 432 5.43 -0.04 -2.55
C GLN A 432 6.73 0.08 -1.72
N PHE A 433 7.05 1.26 -1.20
CA PHE A 433 8.28 1.51 -0.44
C PHE A 433 8.12 1.08 1.02
N GLN A 434 8.85 0.05 1.41
CA GLN A 434 8.77 -0.51 2.76
C GLN A 434 9.28 0.47 3.82
N THR A 435 8.55 0.53 4.94
CA THR A 435 8.96 1.19 6.18
C THR A 435 9.32 0.16 7.24
N TYR A 436 10.10 0.55 8.24
CA TYR A 436 10.29 -0.27 9.43
C TYR A 436 9.00 -0.22 10.28
N PRO A 437 8.48 -1.35 10.81
CA PRO A 437 7.20 -1.37 11.53
C PRO A 437 7.25 -0.60 12.86
N ASP A 438 6.12 0.00 13.25
CA ASP A 438 5.92 0.47 14.63
C ASP A 438 5.35 -0.65 15.49
N TYR A 439 6.18 -1.21 16.39
CA TYR A 439 5.74 -2.30 17.26
C TYR A 439 4.71 -1.90 18.33
N ASP A 440 4.44 -0.60 18.52
CA ASP A 440 3.31 -0.16 19.36
C ASP A 440 1.95 -0.53 18.74
N GLU A 441 1.88 -0.75 17.42
CA GLU A 441 0.68 -1.21 16.71
C GLU A 441 0.19 -2.58 17.19
N ILE A 442 1.09 -3.47 17.66
CA ILE A 442 0.73 -4.78 18.20
C ILE A 442 -0.43 -4.69 19.19
N LYS A 443 -0.49 -3.62 20.00
CA LYS A 443 -1.52 -3.41 21.03
C LYS A 443 -2.92 -3.17 20.45
N LYS A 444 -3.02 -2.79 19.18
CA LYS A 444 -4.30 -2.54 18.49
C LYS A 444 -4.99 -3.83 18.04
N TYR A 445 -4.25 -4.92 17.89
CA TYR A 445 -4.76 -6.22 17.44
C TYR A 445 -5.50 -6.92 18.58
N THR A 446 -6.72 -6.49 18.84
CA THR A 446 -7.58 -6.99 19.94
C THR A 446 -8.72 -7.89 19.46
N GLY A 447 -8.76 -8.18 18.17
CA GLY A 447 -9.84 -8.93 17.52
C GLY A 447 -9.42 -10.30 16.98
N ALA A 448 -9.90 -10.62 15.76
CA ALA A 448 -9.71 -11.92 15.15
C ALA A 448 -8.29 -12.16 14.64
N LEU A 449 -7.56 -11.12 14.25
CA LEU A 449 -6.18 -11.25 13.78
C LEU A 449 -5.18 -10.94 14.88
N TYR A 450 -4.01 -11.56 14.78
CA TYR A 450 -2.91 -11.33 15.70
C TYR A 450 -1.57 -11.17 14.93
N PRO A 451 -0.75 -10.16 15.24
CA PRO A 451 0.45 -9.84 14.49
C PRO A 451 1.68 -10.61 15.00
N TYR A 452 1.67 -11.94 14.93
CA TYR A 452 2.81 -12.78 15.33
C TYR A 452 4.09 -12.42 14.56
N ASN A 453 3.98 -12.02 13.30
CA ASN A 453 5.08 -11.53 12.50
C ASN A 453 5.77 -10.30 13.13
N MET A 454 5.00 -9.33 13.60
CA MET A 454 5.56 -8.14 14.27
C MET A 454 6.27 -8.50 15.58
N GLU A 455 5.74 -9.45 16.35
CA GLU A 455 6.41 -9.93 17.56
C GLU A 455 7.75 -10.61 17.23
N ILE A 456 7.77 -11.44 16.18
CA ILE A 456 9.00 -12.11 15.71
C ILE A 456 10.04 -11.07 15.26
N PHE A 457 9.63 -10.04 14.50
CA PHE A 457 10.53 -8.99 14.05
C PHE A 457 11.06 -8.15 15.21
N ARG A 458 10.22 -7.80 16.18
CA ARG A 458 10.63 -7.12 17.40
C ARG A 458 11.65 -7.95 18.19
N ASP A 459 11.39 -9.24 18.39
CA ASP A 459 12.30 -10.14 19.10
C ASP A 459 13.65 -10.29 18.38
N ARG A 460 13.66 -10.25 17.04
CA ARG A 460 14.91 -10.24 16.26
C ARG A 460 15.69 -8.96 16.47
N LEU A 461 15.04 -7.81 16.49
CA LEU A 461 15.67 -6.53 16.76
C LEU A 461 16.24 -6.46 18.18
N GLU A 462 15.52 -6.99 19.18
CA GLU A 462 16.01 -7.09 20.55
C GLU A 462 17.25 -7.97 20.64
N LYS A 463 17.27 -9.12 19.98
CA LYS A 463 18.43 -10.02 19.90
C LYS A 463 19.63 -9.39 19.20
N ALA A 464 19.40 -8.52 18.24
CA ALA A 464 20.43 -7.73 17.57
C ALA A 464 20.96 -6.56 18.44
N GLY A 465 20.41 -6.36 19.66
CA GLY A 465 20.83 -5.28 20.56
C GLY A 465 20.43 -3.88 20.12
N MET A 466 19.36 -3.75 19.34
CA MET A 466 18.91 -2.47 18.75
C MET A 466 17.45 -2.14 19.08
N ALA A 467 16.87 -2.72 20.12
CA ALA A 467 15.47 -2.48 20.49
C ALA A 467 15.18 -0.99 20.78
N ASP A 468 16.16 -0.25 21.29
CA ASP A 468 16.08 1.18 21.54
C ASP A 468 15.94 2.03 20.27
N LEU A 469 16.35 1.51 19.12
CA LEU A 469 16.28 2.21 17.82
C LEU A 469 14.98 1.94 17.05
N ALA A 470 14.08 1.09 17.55
CA ALA A 470 12.89 0.69 16.81
C ALA A 470 12.07 1.89 16.29
N LYS A 471 11.84 2.90 17.14
CA LYS A 471 11.08 4.10 16.75
C LYS A 471 11.85 5.00 15.79
N ASP A 472 13.16 5.10 15.96
CA ASP A 472 14.00 5.86 15.04
C ASP A 472 14.08 5.20 13.67
N PHE A 473 14.17 3.88 13.60
CA PHE A 473 14.11 3.12 12.36
C PHE A 473 12.76 3.29 11.66
N HIS A 474 11.66 3.16 12.41
CA HIS A 474 10.31 3.44 11.88
C HIS A 474 10.22 4.85 11.30
N ARG A 475 10.62 5.87 12.08
CA ARG A 475 10.54 7.26 11.66
C ARG A 475 11.45 7.57 10.47
N ALA A 476 12.72 7.14 10.49
CA ALA A 476 13.68 7.44 9.45
C ALA A 476 13.32 6.74 8.12
N SER A 477 13.01 5.44 8.14
CA SER A 477 12.55 4.73 6.95
C SER A 477 11.22 5.26 6.42
N GLY A 478 10.29 5.62 7.32
CA GLY A 478 8.99 6.16 6.96
C GLY A 478 9.07 7.55 6.31
N LEU A 479 9.89 8.45 6.83
CA LEU A 479 10.10 9.79 6.24
C LEU A 479 10.79 9.70 4.86
N TRP A 480 11.68 8.73 4.68
CA TRP A 480 12.28 8.48 3.38
C TRP A 480 11.25 7.87 2.39
N SER A 481 10.49 6.88 2.81
CA SER A 481 9.39 6.31 2.04
C SER A 481 8.38 7.39 1.60
N LEU A 482 8.04 8.33 2.48
CA LEU A 482 7.15 9.45 2.16
C LEU A 482 7.67 10.32 1.00
N GLN A 483 8.99 10.61 0.96
CA GLN A 483 9.59 11.36 -0.15
C GLN A 483 9.58 10.55 -1.45
N LEU A 484 9.76 9.24 -1.36
CA LEU A 484 9.68 8.35 -2.51
C LEU A 484 8.25 8.27 -3.05
N TYR A 485 7.22 8.21 -2.18
CA TYR A 485 5.80 8.32 -2.56
C TYR A 485 5.49 9.62 -3.30
N LYS A 486 5.97 10.74 -2.75
CA LYS A 486 5.83 12.05 -3.38
C LYS A 486 6.42 12.05 -4.79
N GLN A 487 7.63 11.53 -4.95
CA GLN A 487 8.33 11.51 -6.24
C GLN A 487 7.58 10.65 -7.28
N ASP A 488 7.04 9.50 -6.87
CA ASP A 488 6.29 8.59 -7.75
C ASP A 488 4.96 9.21 -8.19
N ILE A 489 4.17 9.72 -7.23
CA ILE A 489 2.89 10.41 -7.52
C ILE A 489 3.11 11.62 -8.44
N GLU A 490 4.13 12.44 -8.16
CA GLU A 490 4.43 13.60 -8.99
C GLU A 490 4.92 13.23 -10.38
N MET A 491 5.63 12.12 -10.53
CA MET A 491 6.03 11.62 -11.84
C MET A 491 4.82 11.24 -12.70
N ASP A 492 3.80 10.61 -12.10
CA ASP A 492 2.52 10.34 -12.75
C ASP A 492 1.81 11.63 -13.15
N LEU A 493 1.76 12.61 -12.23
CA LEU A 493 1.14 13.93 -12.50
C LEU A 493 1.88 14.76 -13.57
N ARG A 494 3.22 14.61 -13.68
CA ARG A 494 4.02 15.26 -14.73
C ARG A 494 3.91 14.59 -16.10
N THR A 495 3.22 13.46 -16.18
CA THR A 495 3.00 12.72 -17.42
C THR A 495 1.68 13.13 -18.05
N PRO A 496 1.67 13.98 -19.11
CA PRO A 496 0.46 14.60 -19.63
C PRO A 496 -0.56 13.60 -20.21
N ASN A 497 -0.12 12.42 -20.59
CA ASN A 497 -0.97 11.33 -21.10
C ASN A 497 -1.14 10.16 -20.11
N MET A 498 -0.88 10.38 -18.82
CA MET A 498 -1.29 9.52 -17.71
C MET A 498 -2.69 9.91 -17.23
N ALA A 499 -3.50 8.96 -16.82
CA ALA A 499 -4.87 9.20 -16.37
C ALA A 499 -5.10 8.91 -14.88
N GLY A 500 -4.12 8.32 -14.18
CA GLY A 500 -4.25 8.03 -12.77
C GLY A 500 -3.14 7.14 -12.23
N PHE A 501 -3.23 6.87 -10.93
CA PHE A 501 -2.41 5.89 -10.22
C PHE A 501 -3.25 5.10 -9.21
N GLN A 502 -2.75 3.95 -8.79
CA GLN A 502 -3.31 3.11 -7.73
C GLN A 502 -2.18 2.74 -6.76
N LEU A 503 -2.13 3.42 -5.61
CA LEU A 503 -1.09 3.18 -4.60
C LEU A 503 -1.15 1.76 -4.04
N LEU A 504 -0.04 1.16 -3.80
CA LEU A 504 0.15 0.03 -2.91
C LEU A 504 1.11 0.47 -1.80
N ASP A 505 0.62 1.00 -0.71
CA ASP A 505 -0.75 1.43 -0.48
C ASP A 505 -0.75 2.67 0.42
N LEU A 506 -1.90 3.29 0.65
CA LEU A 506 -2.07 4.33 1.67
C LEU A 506 -1.95 3.72 3.08
N GLN A 507 -2.37 2.49 3.26
CA GLN A 507 -2.47 1.71 4.49
C GLN A 507 -1.46 0.57 4.47
N ASP A 508 -0.90 0.21 5.64
CA ASP A 508 -0.13 -1.02 5.76
C ASP A 508 -0.97 -2.23 5.39
N TYR A 509 -0.32 -3.14 4.69
CA TYR A 509 -0.91 -4.38 4.25
C TYR A 509 -0.17 -5.58 4.87
N PRO A 510 -0.44 -5.87 6.15
CA PRO A 510 0.26 -6.95 6.86
C PRO A 510 -0.19 -8.36 6.42
N GLY A 511 -1.20 -8.47 5.55
CA GLY A 511 -1.69 -9.72 4.99
C GLY A 511 -0.65 -10.52 4.22
N GLN A 512 0.28 -9.84 3.53
CA GLN A 512 1.45 -10.46 2.89
C GLN A 512 2.71 -10.28 3.75
N GLY A 513 2.58 -10.42 5.04
CA GLY A 513 3.66 -10.57 5.99
C GLY A 513 4.36 -9.29 6.37
N SER A 514 5.04 -8.65 5.48
CA SER A 514 5.87 -7.48 5.75
C SER A 514 5.58 -6.29 4.85
N ALA A 515 4.40 -6.20 4.29
CA ALA A 515 3.97 -5.06 3.48
C ALA A 515 3.62 -3.84 4.37
N TYR A 516 4.59 -3.36 5.13
CA TYR A 516 4.53 -2.12 5.90
C TYR A 516 4.86 -0.94 5.00
N VAL A 517 4.01 -0.70 4.01
CA VAL A 517 4.25 0.27 2.94
C VAL A 517 3.39 1.53 3.09
N GLY A 518 2.33 1.48 3.89
CA GLY A 518 1.42 2.59 4.08
C GLY A 518 2.04 3.75 4.87
N ILE A 519 1.51 4.94 4.67
CA ILE A 519 1.68 6.09 5.59
C ILE A 519 0.69 6.03 6.75
N LEU A 520 -0.33 5.19 6.63
CA LEU A 520 -1.26 4.77 7.67
C LEU A 520 -0.95 3.32 8.08
N ASP A 521 -1.25 2.98 9.32
CA ASP A 521 -1.15 1.61 9.81
C ASP A 521 -2.31 0.73 9.30
N ALA A 522 -2.32 -0.54 9.69
CA ALA A 522 -3.35 -1.49 9.27
C ALA A 522 -4.79 -1.14 9.75
N PHE A 523 -4.94 -0.17 10.64
CA PHE A 523 -6.22 0.32 11.18
C PHE A 523 -6.66 1.66 10.56
N LEU A 524 -5.95 2.15 9.54
CA LEU A 524 -6.12 3.47 8.93
C LEU A 524 -5.78 4.63 9.87
N ASP A 525 -5.01 4.40 10.91
CA ASP A 525 -4.51 5.46 11.79
C ASP A 525 -3.16 5.98 11.28
N SER A 526 -2.92 7.30 11.48
CA SER A 526 -1.66 7.92 11.04
C SER A 526 -0.46 7.34 11.79
N LYS A 527 0.60 7.01 11.07
CA LYS A 527 1.92 6.65 11.61
C LYS A 527 2.72 7.87 12.09
N GLY A 528 2.17 9.09 11.98
CA GLY A 528 2.85 10.34 12.36
C GLY A 528 4.00 10.72 11.44
N LEU A 529 4.01 10.24 10.20
CA LEU A 529 5.04 10.55 9.19
C LEU A 529 4.78 11.87 8.48
N CYS A 530 3.51 12.18 8.22
CA CYS A 530 3.04 13.46 7.69
C CYS A 530 1.60 13.75 8.16
N THR A 531 1.18 14.99 8.01
CA THR A 531 -0.22 15.38 8.14
C THR A 531 -0.97 15.16 6.82
N GLU A 532 -2.31 15.11 6.89
CA GLU A 532 -3.18 15.07 5.71
C GLU A 532 -2.94 16.29 4.79
N GLU A 533 -2.68 17.47 5.36
CA GLU A 533 -2.38 18.69 4.61
C GLU A 533 -1.05 18.58 3.86
N GLU A 534 0.02 18.09 4.52
CA GLU A 534 1.32 17.85 3.88
C GLU A 534 1.20 16.84 2.73
N TRP A 535 0.50 15.72 2.95
CA TRP A 535 0.27 14.74 1.90
C TRP A 535 -0.49 15.31 0.70
N ARG A 536 -1.51 16.14 0.94
CA ARG A 536 -2.21 16.84 -0.14
C ARG A 536 -1.36 17.87 -0.89
N GLY A 537 -0.16 18.16 -0.44
CA GLY A 537 0.81 18.95 -1.19
C GLY A 537 1.07 18.39 -2.59
N TRP A 538 1.03 17.05 -2.73
CA TRP A 538 1.27 16.34 -3.99
C TRP A 538 0.15 15.35 -4.39
N CYS A 539 -0.84 15.14 -3.54
CA CYS A 539 -1.97 14.26 -3.82
C CYS A 539 -3.30 15.03 -3.65
N ALA A 540 -3.62 15.87 -4.62
CA ALA A 540 -4.78 16.75 -4.60
C ALA A 540 -5.31 17.00 -6.03
N PRO A 541 -6.52 17.57 -6.19
CA PRO A 541 -7.03 17.95 -7.50
C PRO A 541 -6.19 19.01 -8.23
N VAL A 542 -5.52 19.91 -7.49
CA VAL A 542 -4.62 20.92 -8.04
C VAL A 542 -3.28 20.78 -7.37
N VAL A 543 -2.21 20.49 -8.12
CA VAL A 543 -0.86 20.28 -7.59
C VAL A 543 0.15 21.12 -8.38
N PRO A 544 0.82 22.10 -7.74
CA PRO A 544 1.95 22.78 -8.37
C PRO A 544 3.19 21.88 -8.33
N LEU A 545 3.90 21.80 -9.45
CA LEU A 545 5.03 20.89 -9.68
C LEU A 545 6.30 21.67 -10.03
N LEU A 546 7.40 21.30 -9.40
CA LEU A 546 8.74 21.81 -9.71
C LEU A 546 9.44 20.85 -10.68
N ILE A 547 10.04 21.38 -11.74
CA ILE A 547 10.80 20.61 -12.72
C ILE A 547 12.25 21.10 -12.67
N VAL A 548 13.14 20.26 -12.15
CA VAL A 548 14.59 20.50 -12.01
C VAL A 548 15.38 19.27 -12.42
N ASP A 549 16.54 19.51 -12.97
CA ASP A 549 17.51 18.47 -13.41
C ASP A 549 18.21 17.79 -12.22
N LYS A 550 18.18 18.40 -11.03
CA LYS A 550 18.83 17.90 -9.82
C LYS A 550 18.34 18.63 -8.57
N PHE A 551 18.62 18.07 -7.39
CA PHE A 551 18.31 18.69 -6.11
C PHE A 551 19.54 19.34 -5.42
N CYS A 552 20.75 19.00 -5.85
CA CYS A 552 22.00 19.44 -5.25
C CYS A 552 22.81 20.29 -6.23
N PHE A 553 23.20 21.49 -5.81
CA PHE A 553 23.85 22.49 -6.66
C PHE A 553 25.18 22.95 -6.05
N ALA A 554 26.11 23.35 -6.90
CA ALA A 554 27.23 24.19 -6.50
C ALA A 554 26.80 25.68 -6.51
N ASN A 555 27.39 26.51 -5.64
CA ASN A 555 27.01 27.91 -5.52
C ASN A 555 27.45 28.79 -6.71
N ASP A 556 28.29 28.30 -7.61
CA ASP A 556 28.66 28.99 -8.85
C ASP A 556 27.69 28.66 -10.01
N GLU A 557 26.64 27.91 -9.74
CA GLU A 557 25.56 27.59 -10.68
C GLU A 557 24.38 28.58 -10.57
N THR A 558 23.51 28.53 -11.54
CA THR A 558 22.21 29.22 -11.54
C THR A 558 21.12 28.15 -11.44
N LEU A 559 20.25 28.25 -10.44
CA LEU A 559 19.03 27.44 -10.40
C LEU A 559 18.15 27.82 -11.58
N GLN A 560 17.83 26.84 -12.41
CA GLN A 560 16.82 26.94 -13.45
C GLN A 560 15.75 25.88 -13.19
N ALA A 561 14.58 26.30 -12.76
CA ALA A 561 13.48 25.43 -12.43
C ALA A 561 12.23 25.82 -13.23
N LYS A 562 11.67 24.90 -14.00
CA LYS A 562 10.36 25.12 -14.60
C LYS A 562 9.27 24.84 -13.57
N VAL A 563 8.15 25.51 -13.70
CA VAL A 563 6.98 25.34 -12.82
C VAL A 563 5.79 24.96 -13.68
N GLN A 564 5.17 23.85 -13.32
CA GLN A 564 3.93 23.37 -13.91
C GLN A 564 2.83 23.31 -12.84
N VAL A 565 1.58 23.20 -13.25
CA VAL A 565 0.45 22.89 -12.37
C VAL A 565 -0.36 21.76 -13.00
N ALA A 566 -0.54 20.69 -12.27
CA ALA A 566 -1.52 19.65 -12.60
C ALA A 566 -2.90 20.14 -12.09
N ASN A 567 -3.77 20.55 -13.00
CA ASN A 567 -5.12 21.00 -12.68
C ASN A 567 -6.16 19.95 -13.12
N TYR A 568 -6.63 19.17 -12.17
CA TYR A 568 -7.73 18.20 -12.32
C TYR A 568 -8.87 18.54 -11.34
N GLY A 569 -8.92 19.82 -10.91
CA GLY A 569 -9.99 20.38 -10.10
C GLY A 569 -11.23 20.74 -10.94
N GLU A 570 -12.21 21.33 -10.29
CA GLU A 570 -13.49 21.71 -10.94
C GLU A 570 -13.43 23.09 -11.62
N GLU A 571 -12.43 23.90 -11.29
CA GLU A 571 -12.32 25.29 -11.76
C GLU A 571 -11.11 25.50 -12.67
N SER A 572 -11.29 26.38 -13.67
CA SER A 572 -10.16 26.93 -14.43
C SER A 572 -9.24 27.75 -13.52
N LEU A 573 -7.93 27.61 -13.74
CA LEU A 573 -6.92 28.40 -13.04
C LEU A 573 -6.51 29.67 -13.79
N ASN A 574 -7.15 30.00 -14.91
CA ASN A 574 -6.82 31.17 -15.69
C ASN A 574 -6.94 32.47 -14.88
N GLY A 575 -5.88 33.29 -14.90
CA GLY A 575 -5.79 34.52 -14.12
C GLY A 575 -5.43 34.30 -12.60
N LYS A 576 -5.39 33.08 -12.11
CA LYS A 576 -4.89 32.79 -10.74
C LYS A 576 -3.38 33.00 -10.68
N THR A 577 -2.88 33.28 -9.48
CA THR A 577 -1.46 33.50 -9.23
C THR A 577 -0.84 32.27 -8.55
N LEU A 578 0.29 31.80 -9.09
CA LEU A 578 1.18 30.88 -8.40
C LEU A 578 2.26 31.70 -7.68
N HIS A 579 2.39 31.49 -6.38
CA HIS A 579 3.45 32.08 -5.54
C HIS A 579 4.53 31.04 -5.24
N TRP A 580 5.78 31.48 -5.23
CA TRP A 580 6.90 30.66 -4.81
C TRP A 580 7.80 31.39 -3.80
N THR A 581 8.43 30.59 -2.92
CA THR A 581 9.45 31.05 -2.00
C THR A 581 10.63 30.09 -2.02
N LEU A 582 11.86 30.61 -1.90
CA LEU A 582 13.09 29.83 -1.75
C LEU A 582 14.02 30.56 -0.78
N GLY A 583 14.12 30.08 0.45
CA GLY A 583 14.80 30.82 1.52
C GLY A 583 14.18 32.21 1.70
N ASN A 584 14.98 33.27 1.47
CA ASN A 584 14.51 34.67 1.53
C ASN A 584 13.98 35.20 0.17
N ALA A 585 14.22 34.48 -0.91
CA ALA A 585 13.73 34.86 -2.22
C ALA A 585 12.25 34.46 -2.39
N LYS A 586 11.50 35.25 -3.15
CA LYS A 586 10.10 34.99 -3.46
C LYS A 586 9.72 35.62 -4.79
N GLY A 587 8.71 35.06 -5.41
CA GLY A 587 8.13 35.60 -6.63
C GLY A 587 6.74 35.04 -6.89
N SER A 588 6.19 35.43 -8.03
CA SER A 588 4.88 34.95 -8.45
C SER A 588 4.78 34.89 -9.98
N MET A 589 3.90 34.02 -10.48
CA MET A 589 3.59 33.81 -11.89
C MET A 589 2.08 33.78 -12.05
N VAL A 590 1.56 34.37 -13.13
CA VAL A 590 0.14 34.29 -13.47
C VAL A 590 -0.08 33.05 -14.36
N ILE A 591 -1.07 32.25 -14.04
CA ILE A 591 -1.48 31.08 -14.85
C ILE A 591 -2.33 31.61 -16.00
N GLU A 592 -1.85 31.47 -17.23
CA GLU A 592 -2.52 31.96 -18.44
C GLU A 592 -3.07 30.77 -19.26
N SER A 593 -3.97 29.98 -18.66
CA SER A 593 -4.58 28.83 -19.32
C SER A 593 -5.95 28.49 -18.72
N ASP A 594 -6.93 28.26 -19.61
CA ASP A 594 -8.25 27.72 -19.24
C ASP A 594 -8.28 26.17 -19.29
N GLU A 595 -7.17 25.51 -19.63
CA GLU A 595 -7.11 24.08 -19.83
C GLU A 595 -7.08 23.32 -18.49
N PHE A 596 -7.58 22.09 -18.54
CA PHE A 596 -7.46 21.10 -17.47
C PHE A 596 -6.36 20.08 -17.83
N GLY A 597 -5.67 19.57 -16.82
CA GLY A 597 -4.52 18.68 -16.96
C GLY A 597 -3.23 19.39 -16.58
N LEU A 598 -2.12 19.03 -17.21
CA LEU A 598 -0.81 19.58 -16.93
C LEU A 598 -0.60 20.92 -17.68
N ILE A 599 -0.35 21.98 -16.93
CA ILE A 599 -0.24 23.37 -17.42
C ILE A 599 1.18 23.89 -17.17
N ASP A 600 1.86 24.42 -18.19
CA ASP A 600 3.12 25.15 -18.03
C ASP A 600 2.82 26.57 -17.52
N VAL A 601 3.46 26.95 -16.39
CA VAL A 601 3.23 28.25 -15.76
C VAL A 601 4.38 29.23 -15.98
N GLY A 602 5.62 28.73 -15.89
CA GLY A 602 6.80 29.59 -16.08
C GLY A 602 8.08 28.96 -15.52
N SER A 603 9.06 29.81 -15.21
CA SER A 603 10.34 29.35 -14.70
C SER A 603 10.86 30.24 -13.56
N ILE A 604 11.58 29.62 -12.63
CA ILE A 604 12.35 30.32 -11.59
C ILE A 604 13.80 30.29 -12.05
N GLU A 605 14.42 31.45 -12.14
CA GLU A 605 15.86 31.59 -12.41
C GLU A 605 16.50 32.38 -11.30
N MET A 606 17.53 31.80 -10.63
CA MET A 606 18.18 32.43 -9.50
C MET A 606 19.66 32.06 -9.46
N SER A 607 20.58 33.05 -9.38
CA SER A 607 22.00 32.82 -9.05
C SER A 607 22.12 32.25 -7.64
N LEU A 608 22.98 31.26 -7.48
CA LEU A 608 23.25 30.61 -6.19
C LEU A 608 24.53 31.12 -5.52
N ASP A 609 25.21 32.10 -6.14
CA ASP A 609 26.50 32.66 -5.64
C ASP A 609 26.39 33.32 -4.28
N TYR A 610 25.19 33.69 -3.87
CA TYR A 610 24.88 34.26 -2.56
C TYR A 610 25.13 33.29 -1.39
N PHE A 611 25.09 31.98 -1.65
CA PHE A 611 25.22 30.96 -0.60
C PHE A 611 26.69 30.54 -0.44
N GLU A 612 27.42 31.21 0.48
CA GLU A 612 28.83 30.95 0.73
C GLU A 612 29.07 29.71 1.63
N GLN A 613 28.02 29.21 2.32
CA GLN A 613 28.08 28.06 3.23
C GLN A 613 27.12 26.97 2.74
N PRO A 614 27.41 25.70 3.07
CA PRO A 614 26.46 24.61 2.79
C PRO A 614 25.09 24.90 3.39
N VAL A 615 24.06 24.83 2.60
CA VAL A 615 22.68 25.12 3.04
C VAL A 615 21.68 24.19 2.41
N GLN A 616 20.68 23.79 3.20
CA GLN A 616 19.44 23.20 2.73
C GLN A 616 18.37 24.29 2.64
N LEU A 617 17.72 24.39 1.51
CA LEU A 617 16.69 25.39 1.21
C LEU A 617 15.37 24.70 0.90
N GLU A 618 14.27 25.18 1.51
CA GLU A 618 12.93 24.76 1.14
C GLU A 618 12.40 25.68 0.03
N LEU A 619 12.05 25.09 -1.11
CA LEU A 619 11.28 25.75 -2.17
C LEU A 619 9.81 25.38 -1.99
N SER A 620 8.95 26.38 -1.87
CA SER A 620 7.50 26.23 -1.69
C SER A 620 6.76 26.80 -2.88
N LEU A 621 5.74 26.07 -3.36
CA LEU A 621 4.85 26.46 -4.46
C LEU A 621 3.40 26.45 -3.98
N VAL A 622 2.68 27.57 -4.15
CA VAL A 622 1.28 27.74 -3.72
C VAL A 622 0.47 28.35 -4.86
N VAL A 623 -0.63 27.74 -5.25
CA VAL A 623 -1.58 28.29 -6.20
C VAL A 623 -2.68 29.03 -5.44
N GLU A 624 -3.00 30.24 -5.87
CA GLU A 624 -4.08 31.06 -5.29
C GLU A 624 -5.42 30.33 -5.32
N GLY A 625 -6.04 30.14 -4.17
CA GLY A 625 -7.31 29.45 -4.01
C GLY A 625 -7.18 27.94 -3.85
N ALA A 626 -6.02 27.34 -4.07
CA ALA A 626 -5.76 25.96 -3.69
C ALA A 626 -5.48 25.83 -2.17
N SER A 627 -5.91 24.73 -1.58
CA SER A 627 -5.75 24.49 -0.14
C SER A 627 -4.40 23.86 0.24
N ASN A 628 -3.57 23.56 -0.77
CA ASN A 628 -2.32 22.83 -0.59
C ASN A 628 -1.08 23.65 -0.97
N ASN A 629 0.04 23.26 -0.38
CA ASN A 629 1.35 23.85 -0.61
C ASN A 629 2.32 22.72 -0.94
N ASN A 630 2.95 22.74 -2.10
CA ASN A 630 3.95 21.75 -2.47
C ASN A 630 5.36 22.27 -2.18
N LYS A 631 6.18 21.45 -1.53
CA LYS A 631 7.49 21.83 -1.01
C LYS A 631 8.58 20.88 -1.50
N TYR A 632 9.75 21.45 -1.79
CA TYR A 632 10.93 20.72 -2.26
C TYR A 632 12.17 21.19 -1.51
N ASN A 633 12.99 20.23 -1.07
CA ASN A 633 14.29 20.56 -0.49
C ASN A 633 15.37 20.59 -1.58
N LEU A 634 16.14 21.66 -1.63
CA LEU A 634 17.30 21.84 -2.48
C LEU A 634 18.52 22.08 -1.61
N TRP A 635 19.68 21.62 -2.06
CA TRP A 635 20.95 21.82 -1.35
C TRP A 635 21.91 22.63 -2.19
N VAL A 636 22.59 23.59 -1.58
CA VAL A 636 23.62 24.42 -2.23
C VAL A 636 24.90 24.29 -1.47
N TYR A 637 25.98 23.99 -2.19
CA TYR A 637 27.31 23.78 -1.63
C TYR A 637 28.35 24.74 -2.24
N PRO A 638 29.37 25.19 -1.51
CA PRO A 638 30.47 26.00 -2.05
C PRO A 638 31.23 25.25 -3.15
N ALA A 639 31.29 25.82 -4.36
CA ALA A 639 32.03 25.27 -5.48
C ALA A 639 33.55 25.26 -5.20
N LYS A 640 34.04 26.31 -4.50
CA LYS A 640 35.41 26.42 -4.07
C LYS A 640 35.56 25.95 -2.63
N ASN A 641 36.40 24.95 -2.41
CA ASN A 641 36.68 24.41 -1.12
C ASN A 641 38.14 23.89 -1.02
N ASN A 642 38.55 23.48 0.16
CA ASN A 642 39.90 22.98 0.43
C ASN A 642 39.99 21.45 0.56
N LEU A 643 39.10 20.71 -0.12
CA LEU A 643 39.08 19.25 -0.04
C LEU A 643 40.42 18.61 -0.41
N ASP A 644 41.01 19.05 -1.53
CA ASP A 644 42.30 18.49 -2.01
C ASP A 644 43.47 18.77 -1.05
N GLU A 645 43.43 19.88 -0.33
CA GLU A 645 44.43 20.20 0.70
C GLU A 645 44.24 19.27 1.90
N LEU A 646 43.01 19.13 2.41
CA LEU A 646 42.69 18.26 3.53
C LEU A 646 42.99 16.81 3.23
N LYS A 647 42.74 16.34 2.01
CA LYS A 647 43.11 14.97 1.56
C LYS A 647 44.62 14.73 1.69
N LYS A 648 45.46 15.69 1.32
CA LYS A 648 46.94 15.58 1.44
C LYS A 648 47.42 15.58 2.88
N GLU A 649 46.68 16.26 3.77
CA GLU A 649 47.01 16.39 5.17
C GLU A 649 46.45 15.28 6.07
N THR A 650 45.59 14.44 5.53
CA THR A 650 44.93 13.35 6.27
C THR A 650 45.49 12.02 5.87
N LEU A 651 45.76 11.15 6.84
CA LEU A 651 46.11 9.78 6.56
C LEU A 651 44.84 9.03 6.11
N ILE A 652 44.79 8.72 4.82
CA ILE A 652 43.71 7.97 4.19
C ILE A 652 44.22 6.59 3.78
N ALA A 653 43.50 5.53 4.16
CA ALA A 653 43.85 4.16 3.87
C ALA A 653 42.62 3.37 3.32
N THR A 654 42.87 2.42 2.46
CA THR A 654 41.84 1.52 1.93
C THR A 654 41.93 0.11 2.55
N GLU A 655 42.97 -0.18 3.29
CA GLU A 655 43.21 -1.45 3.98
C GLU A 655 43.76 -1.20 5.40
N PHE A 656 43.34 -2.02 6.35
CA PHE A 656 43.86 -1.97 7.72
C PHE A 656 45.16 -2.78 7.85
N THR A 657 46.24 -2.20 7.36
CA THR A 657 47.60 -2.81 7.38
C THR A 657 48.29 -2.68 8.74
N ASN A 658 49.38 -3.42 8.93
CA ASN A 658 50.20 -3.29 10.13
C ASN A 658 50.81 -1.87 10.29
N ASP A 659 51.08 -1.16 9.19
CA ASP A 659 51.52 0.21 9.22
C ASP A 659 50.41 1.15 9.73
N VAL A 660 49.17 0.98 9.22
CA VAL A 660 48.01 1.75 9.69
C VAL A 660 47.77 1.47 11.19
N ALA A 661 47.80 0.22 11.62
CA ALA A 661 47.65 -0.15 13.02
C ALA A 661 48.70 0.54 13.91
N LYS A 662 49.96 0.50 13.49
CA LYS A 662 51.08 1.15 14.22
C LYS A 662 50.90 2.66 14.32
N ARG A 663 50.52 3.32 13.22
CA ARG A 663 50.30 4.77 13.22
C ARG A 663 49.17 5.19 14.16
N LEU A 664 48.11 4.41 14.25
CA LEU A 664 47.03 4.58 15.22
C LEU A 664 47.56 4.39 16.66
N GLU A 665 48.36 3.35 16.93
CA GLU A 665 49.00 3.15 18.25
C GLU A 665 49.89 4.32 18.65
N ASP A 666 50.61 4.93 17.67
CA ASP A 666 51.47 6.11 17.88
C ASP A 666 50.68 7.40 18.07
N GLY A 667 49.33 7.41 17.83
CA GLY A 667 48.42 8.54 18.13
C GLY A 667 47.93 9.30 16.91
N GLU A 668 48.14 8.80 15.69
CA GLU A 668 47.62 9.46 14.49
C GLU A 668 46.13 9.20 14.29
N SER A 669 45.47 10.09 13.53
CA SER A 669 44.07 9.91 13.08
C SER A 669 44.09 9.35 11.67
N VAL A 670 43.26 8.33 11.42
CA VAL A 670 43.16 7.64 10.14
C VAL A 670 41.73 7.65 9.62
N LEU A 671 41.55 7.99 8.34
CA LEU A 671 40.36 7.73 7.58
C LEU A 671 40.54 6.39 6.85
N LEU A 672 39.78 5.38 7.22
CA LEU A 672 39.79 4.08 6.57
C LEU A 672 38.57 3.93 5.65
N MET A 673 38.78 3.64 4.37
CA MET A 673 37.77 3.37 3.36
C MET A 673 37.95 1.98 2.77
N PRO A 674 37.61 0.91 3.49
CA PRO A 674 37.81 -0.45 2.99
C PRO A 674 36.82 -0.78 1.88
N GLY A 675 37.22 -1.69 0.98
CA GLY A 675 36.35 -2.16 -0.10
C GLY A 675 35.30 -3.17 0.35
N GLU A 676 34.55 -3.67 -0.60
CA GLU A 676 33.55 -4.71 -0.37
C GLU A 676 34.15 -6.00 0.18
N SER A 677 33.41 -6.72 1.00
CA SER A 677 33.79 -8.00 1.59
C SER A 677 32.55 -8.87 1.87
N GLU A 678 32.75 -10.09 2.36
CA GLU A 678 31.64 -10.92 2.84
C GLU A 678 30.91 -10.33 4.08
N GLN A 679 31.49 -9.33 4.72
CA GLN A 679 30.91 -8.63 5.87
C GLN A 679 30.16 -7.36 5.47
N THR A 680 29.97 -7.11 4.19
CA THR A 680 29.28 -5.92 3.70
C THR A 680 27.95 -6.27 3.04
N VAL A 681 27.06 -5.26 2.97
CA VAL A 681 25.80 -5.29 2.24
C VAL A 681 25.87 -4.22 1.16
N GLY A 682 25.42 -4.46 -0.04
CA GLY A 682 25.44 -3.47 -1.12
C GLY A 682 24.61 -2.22 -0.80
N GLY A 683 24.97 -1.09 -1.43
CA GLY A 683 24.22 0.15 -1.31
C GLY A 683 22.89 0.12 -2.07
N LEU A 684 21.81 0.46 -1.40
CA LEU A 684 20.47 0.61 -1.97
C LEU A 684 19.93 2.00 -1.59
N PHE A 685 19.59 2.82 -2.58
CA PHE A 685 19.21 4.20 -2.33
C PHE A 685 17.75 4.34 -1.92
N GLN A 686 16.82 3.74 -2.67
CA GLN A 686 15.43 3.65 -2.25
C GLN A 686 15.27 2.70 -1.05
N THR A 687 14.15 2.74 -0.34
CA THR A 687 13.82 1.65 0.56
C THR A 687 13.52 0.39 -0.25
N ASP A 688 13.82 -0.78 0.31
CA ASP A 688 13.44 -2.03 -0.33
C ASP A 688 11.92 -2.12 -0.51
N TYR A 689 11.48 -2.99 -1.42
CA TYR A 689 10.07 -3.26 -1.57
C TYR A 689 9.53 -4.06 -0.37
N TRP A 690 8.22 -4.01 -0.23
CA TRP A 690 7.53 -4.85 0.73
C TRP A 690 7.96 -6.32 0.55
N ASN A 691 7.98 -7.09 1.61
CA ASN A 691 8.29 -8.52 1.62
C ASN A 691 9.64 -8.95 0.97
N TYR A 692 10.73 -8.52 1.59
CA TYR A 692 12.10 -8.91 1.20
C TYR A 692 12.24 -10.43 0.95
N ARG A 693 11.65 -11.29 1.79
CA ARG A 693 11.75 -12.75 1.66
C ARG A 693 11.14 -13.26 0.35
N MET A 694 10.00 -12.69 -0.09
CA MET A 694 9.36 -13.04 -1.35
C MET A 694 10.25 -12.66 -2.54
N PHE A 695 10.69 -11.41 -2.61
CA PHE A 695 11.51 -10.92 -3.71
C PHE A 695 12.89 -11.58 -3.76
N LYS A 696 13.50 -11.89 -2.59
CA LYS A 696 14.69 -12.73 -2.50
C LYS A 696 14.44 -14.12 -3.13
N THR A 697 13.32 -14.75 -2.78
CA THR A 697 12.94 -16.06 -3.34
C THR A 697 12.77 -16.01 -4.85
N ILE A 698 12.10 -14.98 -5.37
CA ILE A 698 11.91 -14.76 -6.82
C ILE A 698 13.26 -14.58 -7.51
N SER A 699 14.14 -13.74 -6.97
CA SER A 699 15.48 -13.50 -7.52
C SER A 699 16.32 -14.79 -7.59
N GLU A 700 16.36 -15.54 -6.48
CA GLU A 700 17.10 -16.79 -6.38
C GLU A 700 16.57 -17.87 -7.36
N LYS A 701 15.23 -18.06 -7.45
CA LYS A 701 14.60 -19.01 -8.38
C LYS A 701 14.87 -18.66 -9.85
N ASN A 702 15.06 -17.38 -10.17
CA ASN A 702 15.37 -16.90 -11.51
C ASN A 702 16.87 -16.71 -11.77
N GLY A 703 17.76 -17.05 -10.83
CA GLY A 703 19.20 -16.85 -10.93
C GLY A 703 19.61 -15.38 -11.07
N ARG A 704 18.82 -14.46 -10.48
CA ARG A 704 19.05 -13.02 -10.50
C ARG A 704 19.75 -12.55 -9.23
N HIS A 705 20.33 -11.36 -9.28
CA HIS A 705 20.89 -10.70 -8.10
C HIS A 705 19.78 -10.49 -7.06
N VAL A 706 20.12 -10.71 -5.78
CA VAL A 706 19.20 -10.44 -4.66
C VAL A 706 19.41 -9.00 -4.22
N SER A 707 18.32 -8.24 -4.07
CA SER A 707 18.38 -6.86 -3.55
C SER A 707 19.14 -6.78 -2.22
N PRO A 708 19.92 -5.73 -1.97
CA PRO A 708 20.51 -5.46 -0.66
C PRO A 708 19.49 -5.42 0.47
N GLY A 709 18.26 -5.01 0.19
CA GLY A 709 17.12 -5.10 1.10
C GLY A 709 17.13 -4.10 2.26
N THR A 710 17.81 -2.97 2.13
CA THR A 710 17.92 -1.95 3.20
C THR A 710 16.80 -0.91 3.10
N LEU A 711 16.54 -0.18 4.20
CA LEU A 711 15.41 0.75 4.34
C LEU A 711 15.86 2.21 4.53
N GLY A 712 17.07 2.55 4.04
CA GLY A 712 17.65 3.89 4.16
C GLY A 712 18.60 4.03 5.34
N ILE A 713 18.98 5.26 5.69
CA ILE A 713 19.92 5.58 6.77
C ILE A 713 19.21 6.12 8.00
N LEU A 714 19.91 6.00 9.12
CA LEU A 714 19.66 6.75 10.37
C LEU A 714 20.92 7.51 10.75
N ALA A 715 20.81 8.81 10.97
CA ALA A 715 21.86 9.68 11.43
C ALA A 715 21.33 10.70 12.46
N ASP A 716 22.18 11.16 13.37
CA ASP A 716 21.87 12.31 14.22
C ASP A 716 22.30 13.61 13.51
N PRO A 717 21.37 14.46 13.04
CA PRO A 717 21.72 15.71 12.36
C PRO A 717 22.54 16.67 13.19
N GLN A 718 22.56 16.50 14.51
CA GLN A 718 23.35 17.34 15.44
C GLN A 718 24.79 16.83 15.64
N HIS A 719 25.13 15.67 15.06
CA HIS A 719 26.49 15.15 15.18
C HIS A 719 27.48 16.09 14.48
N PRO A 720 28.64 16.42 15.10
CA PRO A 720 29.61 17.40 14.56
C PRO A 720 30.13 17.10 13.15
N LEU A 721 30.07 15.84 12.72
CA LEU A 721 30.38 15.44 11.35
C LEU A 721 29.53 16.19 10.32
N PHE A 722 28.28 16.55 10.64
CA PHE A 722 27.35 17.20 9.74
C PHE A 722 27.40 18.74 9.78
N ASN A 723 28.30 19.35 10.56
CA ASN A 723 28.46 20.80 10.61
C ASN A 723 28.71 21.44 9.23
N SER A 724 29.31 20.70 8.30
CA SER A 724 29.52 21.14 6.90
C SER A 724 28.70 20.35 5.89
N PHE A 725 27.76 19.54 6.33
CA PHE A 725 26.85 18.74 5.47
C PHE A 725 25.47 18.71 6.13
N PRO A 726 24.70 19.80 6.07
CA PRO A 726 23.37 19.85 6.67
C PRO A 726 22.50 18.68 6.14
N THR A 727 21.98 17.85 7.04
CA THR A 727 21.23 16.64 6.70
C THR A 727 20.05 16.44 7.64
N ASP A 728 19.14 15.57 7.23
CA ASP A 728 18.03 15.07 8.03
C ASP A 728 18.45 13.79 8.77
N MET A 729 17.60 13.30 9.69
CA MET A 729 17.85 12.04 10.39
C MET A 729 17.75 10.80 9.49
N HIS A 730 17.25 10.97 8.28
CA HIS A 730 16.94 9.93 7.31
C HIS A 730 17.58 10.19 5.95
N THR A 731 17.52 9.22 5.05
CA THR A 731 17.91 9.39 3.65
C THR A 731 17.10 10.52 3.00
N ASN A 732 17.78 11.35 2.22
CA ASN A 732 17.16 12.33 1.33
C ASN A 732 17.98 12.40 0.03
N TRP A 733 17.61 13.27 -0.90
CA TRP A 733 18.20 13.30 -2.25
C TRP A 733 19.72 13.54 -2.28
N GLN A 734 20.28 14.30 -1.33
CA GLN A 734 21.73 14.51 -1.25
C GLN A 734 22.56 13.27 -0.93
N TRP A 735 21.94 12.21 -0.38
CA TRP A 735 22.64 10.97 -0.04
C TRP A 735 22.85 10.04 -1.24
N PHE A 736 22.27 10.35 -2.41
CA PHE A 736 22.31 9.45 -3.57
C PHE A 736 23.73 8.98 -3.93
N PRO A 737 24.73 9.83 -4.21
CA PRO A 737 26.05 9.36 -4.63
C PRO A 737 26.78 8.58 -3.53
N VAL A 738 26.60 8.98 -2.27
CA VAL A 738 27.24 8.33 -1.11
C VAL A 738 26.66 6.93 -0.90
N VAL A 739 25.34 6.79 -0.93
CA VAL A 739 24.65 5.51 -0.72
C VAL A 739 24.86 4.58 -1.92
N LYS A 740 24.80 5.09 -3.15
CA LYS A 740 25.03 4.28 -4.36
C LYS A 740 26.45 3.74 -4.47
N ALA A 741 27.44 4.45 -3.92
CA ALA A 741 28.82 4.01 -3.86
C ALA A 741 29.14 3.23 -2.56
N SER A 742 28.13 2.92 -1.73
CA SER A 742 28.34 2.32 -0.41
C SER A 742 28.27 0.81 -0.38
N HIS A 743 28.87 0.26 0.65
CA HIS A 743 28.84 -1.16 1.03
C HIS A 743 28.87 -1.28 2.55
N PRO A 744 27.78 -0.91 3.27
CA PRO A 744 27.71 -0.87 4.73
C PRO A 744 28.23 -2.15 5.38
N PHE A 745 29.00 -1.98 6.47
CA PHE A 745 29.65 -3.09 7.18
C PHE A 745 28.77 -3.63 8.31
N LYS A 746 28.75 -4.96 8.48
CA LYS A 746 28.01 -5.66 9.54
C LYS A 746 28.77 -5.54 10.88
N LEU A 747 28.26 -4.70 11.77
CA LEU A 747 28.81 -4.42 13.10
C LEU A 747 28.21 -5.29 14.21
N ASP A 748 27.54 -6.40 13.87
CA ASP A 748 26.87 -7.30 14.81
C ASP A 748 27.80 -7.88 15.88
N ASN A 749 29.10 -8.04 15.55
CA ASN A 749 30.13 -8.50 16.48
C ASN A 749 30.63 -7.41 17.45
N THR A 750 30.10 -6.17 17.37
CA THR A 750 30.40 -5.11 18.35
C THR A 750 29.49 -5.22 19.57
N ALA A 751 29.80 -4.48 20.63
CA ALA A 751 28.98 -4.41 21.82
C ALA A 751 27.52 -4.01 21.46
N PRO A 752 26.49 -4.55 22.12
CA PRO A 752 25.08 -4.26 21.80
C PRO A 752 24.76 -2.75 21.79
N GLU A 753 25.36 -1.98 22.69
CA GLU A 753 25.19 -0.54 22.84
C GLU A 753 26.00 0.30 21.84
N TYR A 754 26.91 -0.30 21.06
CA TYR A 754 27.66 0.43 20.05
C TYR A 754 26.76 0.92 18.94
N ARG A 755 26.91 2.20 18.57
CA ARG A 755 26.14 2.84 17.48
C ARG A 755 27.09 3.48 16.48
N PRO A 756 26.97 3.21 15.18
CA PRO A 756 27.70 3.94 14.15
C PRO A 756 27.21 5.39 14.04
N VAL A 757 28.03 6.27 13.52
CA VAL A 757 27.67 7.68 13.27
C VAL A 757 26.60 7.80 12.20
N VAL A 758 26.69 6.98 11.15
CA VAL A 758 25.62 6.78 10.17
C VAL A 758 25.33 5.29 10.09
N GLN A 759 24.12 4.93 10.49
CA GLN A 759 23.65 3.56 10.44
C GLN A 759 22.78 3.37 9.19
N VAL A 760 22.96 2.26 8.47
CA VAL A 760 22.00 1.82 7.47
C VAL A 760 20.97 0.93 8.16
N ILE A 761 19.68 1.21 7.92
CA ILE A 761 18.58 0.43 8.47
C ILE A 761 18.44 -0.83 7.61
N ASP A 762 18.68 -1.97 8.21
CA ASP A 762 18.50 -3.25 7.53
C ASP A 762 17.03 -3.67 7.48
N ASN A 763 16.69 -4.62 6.60
CA ASN A 763 15.34 -5.16 6.57
C ASN A 763 15.01 -5.94 7.87
N ILE A 764 13.72 -6.06 8.14
CA ILE A 764 13.18 -6.67 9.35
C ILE A 764 13.45 -8.19 9.45
N GLU A 765 13.80 -8.83 8.34
CA GLU A 765 14.16 -10.27 8.34
C GLU A 765 15.55 -10.54 8.87
N ARG A 766 16.51 -9.63 8.64
CA ARG A 766 17.93 -9.77 9.04
C ARG A 766 18.26 -8.97 10.30
N ASN A 767 17.92 -7.67 10.33
CA ASN A 767 18.23 -6.75 11.42
C ASN A 767 19.73 -6.68 11.75
N HIS A 768 20.61 -6.63 10.74
CA HIS A 768 22.04 -6.37 10.97
C HIS A 768 22.26 -4.95 11.47
N LYS A 769 23.26 -4.77 12.34
CA LYS A 769 23.80 -3.47 12.69
C LYS A 769 24.74 -3.01 11.57
N LEU A 770 24.22 -2.26 10.62
CA LEU A 770 24.97 -1.84 9.42
C LEU A 770 25.58 -0.46 9.61
N GLY A 771 26.92 -0.37 9.57
CA GLY A 771 27.65 0.89 9.65
C GLY A 771 28.02 1.43 8.26
N LEU A 772 27.57 2.62 7.91
CA LEU A 772 28.07 3.39 6.75
C LEU A 772 29.25 4.28 7.17
N VAL A 773 29.12 4.97 8.31
CA VAL A 773 30.19 5.73 8.94
C VAL A 773 30.25 5.34 10.40
N PHE A 774 31.45 4.94 10.86
CA PHE A 774 31.64 4.57 12.27
C PHE A 774 33.06 4.85 12.73
N GLU A 775 33.26 4.93 14.05
CA GLU A 775 34.54 5.41 14.62
C GLU A 775 34.94 4.64 15.86
N PHE A 776 36.25 4.56 16.05
CA PHE A 776 36.87 3.97 17.25
C PHE A 776 38.09 4.76 17.70
N SER A 777 38.37 4.78 18.98
CA SER A 777 39.72 5.08 19.46
C SER A 777 40.55 3.79 19.42
N VAL A 778 41.74 3.82 18.77
CA VAL A 778 42.60 2.65 18.61
C VAL A 778 44.00 3.03 19.15
N GLY A 779 44.46 2.39 20.22
CA GLY A 779 45.68 2.80 20.90
C GLY A 779 45.54 4.22 21.41
N LYS A 780 46.40 5.14 20.94
CA LYS A 780 46.33 6.57 21.20
C LYS A 780 45.68 7.36 20.07
N GLY A 781 45.42 6.69 18.95
CA GLY A 781 44.91 7.28 17.72
C GLY A 781 43.41 7.22 17.62
N LYS A 782 42.87 7.80 16.53
CA LYS A 782 41.44 7.88 16.23
C LYS A 782 41.20 7.35 14.84
N LEU A 783 40.28 6.44 14.72
CA LEU A 783 39.90 5.77 13.47
C LEU A 783 38.51 6.19 13.08
N LEU A 784 38.36 6.77 11.90
CA LEU A 784 37.06 6.96 11.22
C LEU A 784 36.99 5.98 10.04
N VAL A 785 35.92 5.21 9.97
CA VAL A 785 35.69 4.25 8.89
C VAL A 785 34.50 4.69 8.08
N VAL A 786 34.65 4.73 6.77
CA VAL A 786 33.58 5.09 5.82
C VAL A 786 33.43 3.98 4.78
N MET A 787 32.28 3.37 4.76
CA MET A 787 31.96 2.24 3.89
C MET A 787 31.30 2.71 2.58
N SER A 788 31.95 3.68 1.93
CA SER A 788 31.54 4.22 0.63
C SER A 788 32.77 4.64 -0.16
N ASP A 789 32.75 4.47 -1.48
CA ASP A 789 33.77 5.02 -2.38
C ASP A 789 33.54 6.53 -2.54
N LEU A 790 34.20 7.31 -1.65
CA LEU A 790 34.10 8.77 -1.63
C LEU A 790 34.72 9.43 -2.87
N GLU A 791 35.66 8.79 -3.55
CA GLU A 791 36.23 9.33 -4.80
C GLU A 791 35.17 9.33 -5.89
N LYS A 792 34.45 8.20 -6.04
CA LYS A 792 33.33 8.10 -6.96
C LYS A 792 32.16 9.01 -6.57
N ALA A 793 31.81 9.06 -5.29
CA ALA A 793 30.75 9.95 -4.81
C ALA A 793 31.09 11.42 -5.08
N SER A 794 32.39 11.80 -5.06
CA SER A 794 32.87 13.16 -5.29
C SER A 794 32.75 13.68 -6.73
N GLU A 795 32.27 12.85 -7.64
CA GLU A 795 31.85 13.33 -8.98
C GLU A 795 30.67 14.30 -8.87
N TYR A 796 29.89 14.22 -7.78
CA TYR A 796 28.73 15.05 -7.46
C TYR A 796 29.04 16.08 -6.37
N PRO A 797 28.40 17.28 -6.39
CA PRO A 797 28.67 18.33 -5.42
C PRO A 797 28.40 17.91 -3.97
N GLU A 798 27.32 17.15 -3.70
CA GLU A 798 26.98 16.63 -2.38
C GLU A 798 27.97 15.56 -1.90
N GLY A 799 28.47 14.72 -2.77
CA GLY A 799 29.50 13.74 -2.44
C GLY A 799 30.82 14.41 -2.08
N ARG A 800 31.25 15.45 -2.84
CA ARG A 800 32.42 16.29 -2.48
C ARG A 800 32.23 16.97 -1.13
N GLN A 801 31.03 17.50 -0.87
CA GLN A 801 30.72 18.17 0.37
C GLN A 801 30.72 17.21 1.56
N PHE A 802 30.20 16.01 1.38
CA PHE A 802 30.23 14.97 2.41
C PHE A 802 31.67 14.58 2.75
N TYR A 803 32.51 14.34 1.74
CA TYR A 803 33.93 14.04 1.95
C TYR A 803 34.64 15.17 2.69
N LEU A 804 34.39 16.43 2.28
CA LEU A 804 34.92 17.60 2.95
C LEU A 804 34.50 17.67 4.43
N SER A 805 33.22 17.34 4.72
CA SER A 805 32.69 17.34 6.08
C SER A 805 33.36 16.29 6.96
N LEU A 806 33.58 15.08 6.44
CA LEU A 806 34.35 14.05 7.12
C LEU A 806 35.76 14.48 7.49
N LEU A 807 36.49 15.06 6.54
CA LEU A 807 37.86 15.51 6.79
C LEU A 807 37.94 16.70 7.76
N LYS A 808 37.02 17.66 7.69
CA LYS A 808 36.90 18.76 8.67
C LYS A 808 36.58 18.22 10.07
N TYR A 809 35.68 17.27 10.18
CA TYR A 809 35.35 16.61 11.45
C TYR A 809 36.58 15.96 12.04
N MET A 810 37.35 15.19 11.27
CA MET A 810 38.61 14.56 11.75
C MET A 810 39.65 15.53 12.22
N LYS A 811 39.67 16.78 11.72
CA LYS A 811 40.60 17.84 12.14
C LYS A 811 40.09 18.65 13.32
N SER A 812 38.82 18.53 13.68
CA SER A 812 38.19 19.26 14.77
C SER A 812 38.50 18.63 16.13
N SER A 813 38.28 19.41 17.21
CA SER A 813 38.33 18.89 18.59
C SER A 813 37.19 17.93 18.90
N ASP A 814 36.13 17.94 18.09
CA ASP A 814 34.93 17.14 18.31
C ASP A 814 35.12 15.68 17.86
N PHE A 815 36.19 15.38 17.07
CA PHE A 815 36.51 14.03 16.71
C PHE A 815 37.12 13.30 17.92
N GLU A 816 36.27 12.79 18.78
CA GLU A 816 36.61 12.09 20.02
C GLU A 816 35.82 10.77 20.14
N PRO A 817 36.21 9.71 19.37
CA PRO A 817 35.53 8.41 19.42
C PRO A 817 35.47 7.86 20.86
N LYS A 818 34.24 7.56 21.31
CA LYS A 818 33.99 7.14 22.70
C LYS A 818 34.30 5.66 22.93
N THR A 819 34.24 4.86 21.88
CA THR A 819 34.49 3.42 21.98
C THR A 819 35.95 3.12 21.68
N HIS A 820 36.59 2.45 22.62
CA HIS A 820 37.98 2.00 22.44
C HIS A 820 38.01 0.56 21.93
N ILE A 821 38.88 0.28 20.95
CA ILE A 821 39.17 -1.06 20.45
C ILE A 821 40.68 -1.21 20.27
N SER A 822 41.24 -2.42 20.53
CA SER A 822 42.62 -2.66 20.18
C SER A 822 42.81 -2.84 18.67
N ALA A 823 44.00 -2.58 18.13
CA ALA A 823 44.27 -2.82 16.71
C ALA A 823 44.02 -4.28 16.32
N GLU A 824 44.27 -5.23 17.20
CA GLU A 824 44.04 -6.66 16.98
C GLU A 824 42.54 -6.98 16.98
N ASP A 825 41.77 -6.47 17.95
CA ASP A 825 40.34 -6.67 17.99
C ASP A 825 39.63 -6.05 16.81
N PHE A 826 40.12 -4.88 16.32
CA PHE A 826 39.59 -4.28 15.10
C PHE A 826 39.87 -5.13 13.87
N ARG A 827 41.07 -5.73 13.76
CA ARG A 827 41.35 -6.71 12.70
C ARG A 827 40.43 -7.93 12.77
N ILE A 828 40.25 -8.46 13.98
CA ILE A 828 39.31 -9.58 14.24
C ILE A 828 37.89 -9.17 13.83
N LEU A 829 37.45 -7.94 14.15
CA LEU A 829 36.12 -7.44 13.73
C LEU A 829 35.98 -7.44 12.21
N LEU A 830 37.00 -6.99 11.46
CA LEU A 830 36.96 -6.98 10.00
C LEU A 830 36.94 -8.39 9.37
N GLU A 831 37.57 -9.36 10.00
CA GLU A 831 37.74 -10.74 9.49
C GLU A 831 36.66 -11.71 9.98
N THR A 832 36.04 -11.44 11.14
CA THR A 832 35.08 -12.38 11.76
C THR A 832 33.76 -12.34 11.05
N LYS A 833 33.39 -13.44 10.43
CA LYS A 833 32.11 -13.59 9.71
C LYS A 833 30.92 -13.54 10.67
N VAL A 834 30.01 -12.65 10.38
CA VAL A 834 28.69 -12.61 11.04
C VAL A 834 27.87 -13.83 10.65
N VAL A 835 27.34 -14.52 11.65
CA VAL A 835 26.46 -15.69 11.41
C VAL A 835 25.06 -15.18 11.06
N GLU A 836 24.71 -15.28 9.80
CA GLU A 836 23.36 -14.92 9.35
C GLU A 836 22.34 -16.00 9.72
N GLY A 837 21.18 -15.55 10.21
CA GLY A 837 19.99 -16.41 10.29
C GLY A 837 19.58 -16.84 8.88
N LYS A 838 19.19 -18.11 8.70
CA LYS A 838 18.67 -18.54 7.40
C LYS A 838 17.29 -17.93 7.16
N ILE A 839 17.19 -17.03 6.19
CA ILE A 839 15.93 -16.62 5.61
C ILE A 839 15.55 -17.67 4.57
N GLY A 840 14.60 -18.56 4.92
CA GLY A 840 14.14 -19.63 4.02
C GLY A 840 13.46 -19.06 2.78
N GLN A 841 13.48 -19.80 1.67
CA GLN A 841 12.65 -19.51 0.50
C GLN A 841 11.17 -19.75 0.82
N LEU A 842 10.29 -19.10 0.08
CA LEU A 842 8.86 -19.38 0.08
C LEU A 842 8.55 -20.48 -0.93
N ASP A 843 7.87 -21.55 -0.49
CA ASP A 843 7.64 -22.73 -1.32
C ASP A 843 6.65 -22.45 -2.47
N ASN A 844 5.65 -21.59 -2.26
CA ASN A 844 4.50 -21.39 -3.13
C ASN A 844 4.65 -20.19 -4.10
N ILE A 845 5.81 -19.58 -4.20
CA ILE A 845 6.02 -18.48 -5.16
C ILE A 845 6.47 -19.03 -6.50
N SER A 846 5.64 -18.79 -7.52
CA SER A 846 5.99 -19.03 -8.90
C SER A 846 7.13 -18.09 -9.34
N PRO A 847 8.13 -18.55 -10.08
CA PRO A 847 9.01 -17.63 -10.80
C PRO A 847 8.18 -16.88 -11.84
N TYR A 848 8.22 -15.56 -11.82
CA TYR A 848 7.59 -14.71 -12.84
C TYR A 848 8.41 -14.74 -14.14
#